data_f0cd6206e5402aac5abcd211f5daca9c
#
_entry.id   f0cd6206e5402aac5abcd211f5daca9c
#
_cell.length_a   1.000
_cell.length_b   1.000
_cell.length_c   1.000
_cell.angle_alpha   90.00
_cell.angle_beta   90.00
_cell.angle_gamma   90.00
#
_symmetry.space_group_name_H-M   'P 1'
#
loop_
_entity.id
_entity.type
_entity.pdbx_description
1 polymer ?
#
loop_
_entity_poly.entity_id
_entity_poly.type
_entity_poly.pdbx_seq_one_letter_code
_entity_poly.pdbx_strand_id
1 'polypeptide(L)'
;MKNIVTATAVICSLTMNAQAPKTTGEIKYPETKKIEHTDTYFGTKVNDPYRWLEDDRSVETGAWVKAQNSLTYDYLKRIPYRDAIKARMEKLWNYEKISAPFKEGKFTYYYKNNGLQNQSVLYRKDAKGKEEIFLDPNTFSKDGTTSLGGLDFSKDGSKVAYAISEGGSDWRKVIIMDAISRKVLEDTIVDVKFSGVSWKGNEGFYYSSYDKPNGSELSAKTDQHKLYYHKLGTAQKDDKVIFGLDQKRRYVGGSVTEDDRYLVITAANSTYGNELYIKDLTKENSPIITILDNFNTSSYIIENEGSKLFIMTDYKAPNKKIVTADFSNPKPENWKDFIAETENVLSPSTGSGYFFANYMKDAVSVVKQYDYNGKLVREITLPGLGTATGFGGKKEEKVLYYSFTNYITPGTTYAFEPKAGNSSVYEKPKVDFKGENYVSKQIFYTSKDGTKIPMIITYKKDLKLDGKNPTMLYGYGGFNVSLTPSFSIANVVWMENGGVLAVPNLRGGGEYGKKWHDAGTKMQKQNVFDDFIAAAEYLIKEKYTSSDYLAIKGGSNGGLLVGATMTQRPDLMKVALPIVGVLDMLRYHTFTAGAGWAYDYGTSEESKEMFEYIKAYSPVHNVKKGTEYPATMVMTGDHDDRVVPAHSFKFAAELQDKQTGNNPTLIRIDINAGHGAGKSVAATIQENVDMQVFTLFNMGIMTLPNGKM
;
A
#
# COMPACT_ATOMS: atom_id res chain seq x y z
N MET A 1 87.62 28.86 4.78
CA MET A 1 86.73 28.92 3.63
C MET A 1 86.00 27.58 3.51
N LYS A 2 84.81 27.48 4.00
CA LYS A 2 83.96 26.25 3.95
C LYS A 2 82.77 26.56 3.10
N ASN A 3 82.65 25.90 1.95
CA ASN A 3 81.49 25.97 1.06
C ASN A 3 80.34 25.17 1.64
N ILE A 4 79.21 25.83 1.88
CA ILE A 4 77.92 25.20 2.25
C ILE A 4 77.12 25.02 0.94
N VAL A 5 76.91 23.77 0.58
CA VAL A 5 76.01 23.40 -0.53
C VAL A 5 74.62 23.18 0.04
N THR A 6 73.67 24.04 -0.34
CA THR A 6 72.24 23.91 0.05
C THR A 6 71.56 23.00 -0.95
N ALA A 7 71.10 21.84 -0.53
CA ALA A 7 70.29 20.92 -1.35
C ALA A 7 68.80 21.28 -1.18
N THR A 8 68.15 21.74 -2.22
CA THR A 8 66.75 22.01 -2.28
C THR A 8 66.00 20.71 -2.63
N ALA A 9 65.29 20.16 -1.66
CA ALA A 9 64.42 19.00 -1.88
C ALA A 9 63.11 19.45 -2.51
N VAL A 10 62.86 19.06 -3.76
CA VAL A 10 61.59 19.22 -4.45
C VAL A 10 60.67 18.06 -4.00
N ILE A 11 59.69 18.36 -3.19
CA ILE A 11 58.63 17.41 -2.84
C ILE A 11 57.60 17.43 -3.96
N CYS A 12 57.68 16.43 -4.88
CA CYS A 12 56.59 16.12 -5.81
C CYS A 12 55.44 15.44 -5.04
N SER A 13 54.39 16.20 -4.71
CA SER A 13 53.14 15.65 -4.25
C SER A 13 52.42 14.95 -5.41
N LEU A 14 52.57 13.64 -5.52
CA LEU A 14 51.74 12.78 -6.35
C LEU A 14 50.32 12.76 -5.72
N THR A 15 49.41 13.59 -6.22
CA THR A 15 47.98 13.40 -6.02
C THR A 15 47.59 12.14 -6.78
N MET A 16 47.55 11.02 -6.07
CA MET A 16 46.83 9.85 -6.55
C MET A 16 45.33 10.21 -6.62
N ASN A 17 44.87 10.49 -7.81
CA ASN A 17 43.45 10.38 -8.14
C ASN A 17 43.10 8.91 -8.01
N ALA A 18 42.56 8.53 -6.84
CA ALA A 18 41.93 7.25 -6.66
C ALA A 18 40.68 7.26 -7.57
N GLN A 19 40.83 6.78 -8.80
CA GLN A 19 39.67 6.36 -9.58
C GLN A 19 38.95 5.30 -8.75
N ALA A 20 37.66 5.54 -8.45
CA ALA A 20 36.80 4.53 -7.84
C ALA A 20 36.96 3.22 -8.62
N PRO A 21 37.15 2.07 -7.97
CA PRO A 21 37.31 0.82 -8.68
C PRO A 21 36.07 0.62 -9.56
N LYS A 22 36.24 0.28 -10.82
CA LYS A 22 35.18 -0.14 -11.74
C LYS A 22 34.51 -1.37 -11.09
N THR A 23 33.36 -1.17 -10.47
CA THR A 23 32.74 -2.12 -9.53
C THR A 23 31.97 -3.25 -10.21
N THR A 24 31.88 -3.27 -11.54
CA THR A 24 31.19 -4.35 -12.27
C THR A 24 31.95 -4.72 -13.52
N GLY A 25 32.36 -6.00 -13.63
CA GLY A 25 32.56 -6.61 -14.94
C GLY A 25 31.26 -6.48 -15.74
N GLU A 26 31.38 -6.50 -17.07
CA GLU A 26 30.24 -6.45 -17.99
C GLU A 26 29.15 -7.46 -17.54
N ILE A 27 27.96 -6.97 -17.21
CA ILE A 27 26.84 -7.83 -16.80
C ILE A 27 26.29 -8.49 -18.04
N LYS A 28 26.38 -9.81 -18.11
CA LYS A 28 25.76 -10.59 -19.17
C LYS A 28 24.32 -10.94 -18.78
N TYR A 29 23.36 -10.27 -19.38
CA TYR A 29 21.94 -10.55 -19.17
C TYR A 29 21.53 -11.87 -19.83
N PRO A 30 20.58 -12.61 -19.24
CA PRO A 30 19.91 -13.72 -19.94
C PRO A 30 19.24 -13.21 -21.21
N GLU A 31 19.38 -13.95 -22.29
CA GLU A 31 18.74 -13.59 -23.55
C GLU A 31 17.20 -13.63 -23.38
N THR A 32 16.53 -12.52 -23.76
CA THR A 32 15.08 -12.44 -23.80
C THR A 32 14.60 -12.44 -25.26
N LYS A 33 13.91 -13.52 -25.64
CA LYS A 33 13.37 -13.72 -26.99
C LYS A 33 12.43 -12.57 -27.38
N LYS A 34 12.54 -12.07 -28.60
CA LYS A 34 11.61 -11.15 -29.23
C LYS A 34 10.72 -11.87 -30.22
N ILE A 35 9.43 -11.54 -30.19
CA ILE A 35 8.44 -12.04 -31.16
C ILE A 35 7.88 -10.88 -31.97
N GLU A 36 7.38 -11.18 -33.16
CA GLU A 36 6.61 -10.22 -33.95
C GLU A 36 5.18 -10.18 -33.42
N HIS A 37 4.87 -9.16 -32.64
CA HIS A 37 3.53 -8.89 -32.15
C HIS A 37 3.26 -7.39 -32.20
N THR A 38 2.08 -7.02 -32.69
CA THR A 38 1.68 -5.62 -32.85
C THR A 38 0.22 -5.44 -32.49
N ASP A 39 -0.04 -4.54 -31.55
CA ASP A 39 -1.39 -4.04 -31.29
C ASP A 39 -1.69 -2.82 -32.17
N THR A 40 -2.96 -2.56 -32.40
CA THR A 40 -3.40 -1.38 -33.15
C THR A 40 -4.42 -0.59 -32.33
N TYR A 41 -4.10 0.66 -32.04
CA TYR A 41 -4.95 1.60 -31.32
C TYR A 41 -5.28 2.79 -32.24
N PHE A 42 -6.53 2.98 -32.60
CA PHE A 42 -6.97 4.09 -33.47
C PHE A 42 -6.14 4.26 -34.75
N GLY A 43 -5.73 3.13 -35.37
CA GLY A 43 -4.89 3.11 -36.58
C GLY A 43 -3.38 3.21 -36.31
N THR A 44 -2.96 3.45 -35.08
CA THR A 44 -1.54 3.48 -34.69
C THR A 44 -1.08 2.09 -34.28
N LYS A 45 -0.03 1.59 -34.96
CA LYS A 45 0.60 0.31 -34.61
C LYS A 45 1.60 0.48 -33.45
N VAL A 46 1.51 -0.40 -32.47
CA VAL A 46 2.39 -0.46 -31.30
C VAL A 46 2.96 -1.87 -31.18
N ASN A 47 4.27 -2.00 -31.31
CA ASN A 47 4.96 -3.29 -31.20
C ASN A 47 5.08 -3.70 -29.74
N ASP A 48 4.89 -4.98 -29.46
CA ASP A 48 5.07 -5.60 -28.15
C ASP A 48 5.90 -6.90 -28.31
N PRO A 49 7.22 -6.78 -28.44
CA PRO A 49 8.09 -7.93 -28.73
C PRO A 49 8.18 -8.91 -27.56
N TYR A 50 7.75 -8.53 -26.40
CA TYR A 50 7.76 -9.33 -25.16
C TYR A 50 6.38 -9.77 -24.71
N ARG A 51 5.37 -9.74 -25.60
CA ARG A 51 3.99 -10.18 -25.34
C ARG A 51 3.92 -11.58 -24.72
N TRP A 52 4.81 -12.49 -25.08
CA TRP A 52 4.84 -13.84 -24.57
C TRP A 52 5.09 -13.93 -23.06
N LEU A 53 5.70 -12.92 -22.45
CA LEU A 53 5.87 -12.83 -20.99
C LEU A 53 4.55 -12.58 -20.23
N GLU A 54 3.45 -12.33 -20.93
CA GLU A 54 2.11 -12.25 -20.33
C GLU A 54 1.50 -13.62 -20.01
N ASP A 55 2.04 -14.71 -20.59
CA ASP A 55 1.60 -16.07 -20.26
C ASP A 55 2.28 -16.56 -18.97
N ASP A 56 1.58 -16.34 -17.85
CA ASP A 56 2.03 -16.67 -16.50
C ASP A 56 2.12 -18.19 -16.23
N ARG A 57 1.56 -19.03 -17.11
CA ARG A 57 1.58 -20.51 -17.03
C ARG A 57 2.58 -21.15 -17.98
N SER A 58 3.23 -20.38 -18.82
CA SER A 58 4.19 -20.85 -19.79
C SER A 58 5.47 -21.37 -19.12
N VAL A 59 5.94 -22.52 -19.56
CA VAL A 59 7.25 -23.08 -19.16
C VAL A 59 8.38 -22.13 -19.55
N GLU A 60 8.23 -21.44 -20.69
CA GLU A 60 9.20 -20.47 -21.21
C GLU A 60 9.32 -19.25 -20.29
N THR A 61 8.19 -18.68 -19.84
CA THR A 61 8.15 -17.59 -18.85
C THR A 61 8.77 -18.02 -17.52
N GLY A 62 8.45 -19.23 -17.04
CA GLY A 62 9.04 -19.78 -15.82
C GLY A 62 10.56 -19.98 -15.91
N ALA A 63 11.08 -20.39 -17.06
CA ALA A 63 12.52 -20.50 -17.31
C ALA A 63 13.21 -19.12 -17.32
N TRP A 64 12.58 -18.12 -17.95
CA TRP A 64 13.05 -16.74 -17.95
C TRP A 64 13.13 -16.15 -16.53
N VAL A 65 12.08 -16.35 -15.71
CA VAL A 65 12.03 -15.93 -14.29
C VAL A 65 13.21 -16.50 -13.51
N LYS A 66 13.50 -17.80 -13.66
CA LYS A 66 14.64 -18.47 -12.99
C LYS A 66 15.98 -17.86 -13.42
N ALA A 67 16.17 -17.62 -14.71
CA ALA A 67 17.41 -17.06 -15.25
C ALA A 67 17.65 -15.63 -14.75
N GLN A 68 16.61 -14.79 -14.75
CA GLN A 68 16.67 -13.44 -14.25
C GLN A 68 16.96 -13.38 -12.74
N ASN A 69 16.31 -14.23 -11.95
CA ASN A 69 16.56 -14.33 -10.51
C ASN A 69 17.98 -14.81 -10.20
N SER A 70 18.51 -15.77 -10.96
CA SER A 70 19.89 -16.23 -10.79
C SER A 70 20.87 -15.07 -10.93
N LEU A 71 20.74 -14.28 -11.99
CA LEU A 71 21.59 -13.09 -12.20
C LEU A 71 21.45 -12.09 -11.04
N THR A 72 20.22 -11.78 -10.64
CA THR A 72 19.93 -10.79 -9.60
C THR A 72 20.53 -11.21 -8.26
N TYR A 73 20.30 -12.46 -7.83
CA TYR A 73 20.83 -12.92 -6.55
C TYR A 73 22.36 -13.09 -6.58
N ASP A 74 22.96 -13.48 -7.70
CA ASP A 74 24.42 -13.53 -7.86
C ASP A 74 25.05 -12.14 -7.79
N TYR A 75 24.36 -11.11 -8.30
CA TYR A 75 24.80 -9.73 -8.14
C TYR A 75 24.74 -9.28 -6.67
N LEU A 76 23.59 -9.50 -6.01
CA LEU A 76 23.36 -9.07 -4.63
C LEU A 76 24.30 -9.75 -3.62
N LYS A 77 24.65 -11.03 -3.84
CA LYS A 77 25.60 -11.79 -2.99
C LYS A 77 27.02 -11.20 -2.97
N ARG A 78 27.41 -10.45 -3.99
CA ARG A 78 28.75 -9.84 -4.06
C ARG A 78 28.91 -8.59 -3.21
N ILE A 79 27.81 -8.05 -2.68
CA ILE A 79 27.81 -6.81 -1.89
C ILE A 79 28.31 -7.11 -0.47
N PRO A 80 29.44 -6.54 -0.05
CA PRO A 80 30.18 -7.03 1.12
C PRO A 80 29.47 -6.82 2.47
N TYR A 81 28.59 -5.84 2.57
CA TYR A 81 27.89 -5.50 3.81
C TYR A 81 26.41 -6.00 3.88
N ARG A 82 26.04 -6.89 2.96
CA ARG A 82 24.67 -7.42 2.89
C ARG A 82 24.25 -8.11 4.19
N ASP A 83 25.12 -8.97 4.73
CA ASP A 83 24.83 -9.71 5.96
C ASP A 83 24.80 -8.79 7.18
N ALA A 84 25.63 -7.73 7.22
CA ALA A 84 25.60 -6.75 8.30
C ALA A 84 24.27 -5.96 8.32
N ILE A 85 23.78 -5.49 7.17
CA ILE A 85 22.47 -4.82 7.07
C ILE A 85 21.34 -5.78 7.48
N LYS A 86 21.41 -7.05 7.03
CA LYS A 86 20.43 -8.07 7.41
C LYS A 86 20.40 -8.29 8.92
N ALA A 87 21.56 -8.52 9.53
CA ALA A 87 21.68 -8.75 10.97
C ALA A 87 21.14 -7.56 11.79
N ARG A 88 21.44 -6.31 11.36
CA ARG A 88 20.89 -5.11 12.00
C ARG A 88 19.39 -5.02 11.88
N MET A 89 18.85 -5.31 10.70
CA MET A 89 17.40 -5.28 10.43
C MET A 89 16.68 -6.34 11.28
N GLU A 90 17.20 -7.57 11.32
CA GLU A 90 16.67 -8.65 12.17
C GLU A 90 16.71 -8.27 13.66
N LYS A 91 17.83 -7.71 14.14
CA LYS A 91 17.95 -7.25 15.53
C LYS A 91 16.92 -6.20 15.89
N LEU A 92 16.71 -5.20 15.02
CA LEU A 92 15.70 -4.16 15.22
C LEU A 92 14.27 -4.69 15.10
N TRP A 93 14.04 -5.70 14.26
CA TRP A 93 12.73 -6.32 14.08
C TRP A 93 12.32 -7.23 15.21
N ASN A 94 13.33 -7.78 15.94
CA ASN A 94 13.16 -8.79 16.97
C ASN A 94 12.74 -8.17 18.32
N TYR A 95 11.50 -7.66 18.36
CA TYR A 95 10.82 -7.26 19.60
C TYR A 95 9.40 -7.80 19.60
N GLU A 96 8.86 -8.07 20.77
CA GLU A 96 7.47 -8.52 20.91
C GLU A 96 6.50 -7.44 20.43
N LYS A 97 5.53 -7.82 19.63
CA LYS A 97 4.47 -6.96 19.08
C LYS A 97 3.14 -7.47 19.57
N ILE A 98 2.36 -6.61 20.19
CA ILE A 98 1.02 -6.92 20.71
C ILE A 98 0.05 -5.88 20.12
N SER A 99 -1.04 -6.34 19.53
CA SER A 99 -2.10 -5.46 19.02
C SER A 99 -2.97 -4.91 20.13
N ALA A 100 -3.75 -3.87 19.82
CA ALA A 100 -4.91 -3.54 20.65
C ALA A 100 -5.82 -4.77 20.83
N PRO A 101 -6.40 -4.97 22.04
CA PRO A 101 -7.34 -6.05 22.29
C PRO A 101 -8.73 -5.70 21.73
N PHE A 102 -9.50 -6.72 21.38
CA PHE A 102 -10.91 -6.59 21.02
C PHE A 102 -11.74 -7.70 21.67
N LYS A 103 -13.02 -7.43 21.91
CA LYS A 103 -13.92 -8.36 22.58
C LYS A 103 -14.91 -8.98 21.61
N GLU A 104 -14.98 -10.32 21.62
CA GLU A 104 -16.01 -11.07 20.91
C GLU A 104 -16.58 -12.16 21.81
N GLY A 105 -17.89 -12.12 22.00
CA GLY A 105 -18.58 -12.98 22.96
C GLY A 105 -17.98 -12.84 24.35
N LYS A 106 -17.57 -13.96 24.94
CA LYS A 106 -16.99 -14.01 26.30
C LYS A 106 -15.48 -13.88 26.37
N PHE A 107 -14.81 -13.69 25.24
CA PHE A 107 -13.34 -13.64 25.16
C PHE A 107 -12.85 -12.27 24.77
N THR A 108 -11.60 -11.98 25.18
CA THR A 108 -10.79 -10.86 24.67
C THR A 108 -9.70 -11.43 23.79
N TYR A 109 -9.63 -10.95 22.55
CA TYR A 109 -8.67 -11.38 21.53
C TYR A 109 -7.61 -10.33 21.29
N TYR A 110 -6.41 -10.74 20.86
CA TYR A 110 -5.34 -9.86 20.42
C TYR A 110 -4.30 -10.64 19.61
N TYR A 111 -3.66 -9.97 18.69
CA TYR A 111 -2.54 -10.53 17.94
C TYR A 111 -1.24 -10.33 18.70
N LYS A 112 -0.39 -11.35 18.65
CA LYS A 112 0.95 -11.33 19.25
C LYS A 112 1.95 -11.92 18.28
N ASN A 113 3.13 -11.29 18.19
CA ASN A 113 4.28 -11.78 17.45
C ASN A 113 5.51 -11.69 18.37
N ASN A 114 6.29 -12.75 18.48
CA ASN A 114 7.48 -12.79 19.35
C ASN A 114 8.66 -11.97 18.81
N GLY A 115 8.53 -11.39 17.61
CA GLY A 115 9.52 -10.55 16.95
C GLY A 115 9.81 -10.99 15.51
N LEU A 116 10.27 -12.21 15.33
CA LEU A 116 10.67 -12.78 14.04
C LEU A 116 9.75 -13.89 13.52
N GLN A 117 8.64 -14.19 14.20
CA GLN A 117 7.62 -15.08 13.62
C GLN A 117 7.13 -14.53 12.30
N ASN A 118 6.96 -15.40 11.31
CA ASN A 118 6.55 -15.02 9.95
C ASN A 118 5.17 -14.37 9.91
N GLN A 119 4.23 -14.85 10.76
CA GLN A 119 2.88 -14.34 10.90
C GLN A 119 2.58 -14.08 12.38
N SER A 120 1.75 -13.07 12.67
CA SER A 120 1.25 -12.85 14.03
C SER A 120 0.22 -13.90 14.40
N VAL A 121 0.28 -14.37 15.63
CA VAL A 121 -0.62 -15.39 16.19
C VAL A 121 -1.77 -14.71 16.90
N LEU A 122 -2.99 -15.16 16.68
CA LEU A 122 -4.18 -14.69 17.39
C LEU A 122 -4.36 -15.47 18.68
N TYR A 123 -4.30 -14.74 19.80
CA TYR A 123 -4.55 -15.23 21.15
C TYR A 123 -5.92 -14.81 21.63
N ARG A 124 -6.44 -15.53 22.63
CA ARG A 124 -7.62 -15.10 23.39
C ARG A 124 -7.42 -15.31 24.89
N LYS A 125 -8.13 -14.49 25.66
CA LYS A 125 -8.25 -14.60 27.11
C LYS A 125 -9.70 -14.78 27.53
N ASP A 126 -9.96 -15.66 28.47
CA ASP A 126 -11.27 -15.77 29.12
C ASP A 126 -11.46 -14.70 30.23
N ALA A 127 -12.63 -14.66 30.85
CA ALA A 127 -12.96 -13.73 31.93
C ALA A 127 -12.05 -13.91 33.18
N LYS A 128 -11.39 -15.06 33.35
CA LYS A 128 -10.46 -15.36 34.44
C LYS A 128 -9.01 -14.99 34.07
N GLY A 129 -8.77 -14.49 32.86
CA GLY A 129 -7.45 -14.11 32.35
C GLY A 129 -6.62 -15.28 31.82
N LYS A 130 -7.20 -16.48 31.70
CA LYS A 130 -6.50 -17.62 31.09
C LYS A 130 -6.31 -17.36 29.61
N GLU A 131 -5.02 -17.33 29.20
CA GLU A 131 -4.60 -17.12 27.82
C GLU A 131 -4.42 -18.44 27.06
N GLU A 132 -4.80 -18.46 25.80
CA GLU A 132 -4.52 -19.57 24.89
C GLU A 132 -4.40 -19.08 23.45
N ILE A 133 -3.69 -19.83 22.60
CA ILE A 133 -3.67 -19.60 21.16
C ILE A 133 -5.06 -19.91 20.61
N PHE A 134 -5.62 -18.96 19.90
CA PHE A 134 -6.89 -19.13 19.18
C PHE A 134 -6.69 -19.60 17.74
N LEU A 135 -5.82 -18.90 17.00
CA LEU A 135 -5.51 -19.24 15.61
C LEU A 135 -4.03 -18.89 15.34
N ASP A 136 -3.27 -19.85 14.80
CA ASP A 136 -1.87 -19.67 14.45
C ASP A 136 -1.65 -19.78 12.93
N PRO A 137 -1.54 -18.64 12.21
CA PRO A 137 -1.33 -18.64 10.76
C PRO A 137 0.00 -19.27 10.34
N ASN A 138 1.00 -19.38 11.23
CA ASN A 138 2.27 -20.04 10.92
C ASN A 138 2.10 -21.55 10.65
N THR A 139 0.93 -22.12 11.01
CA THR A 139 0.60 -23.54 10.77
C THR A 139 -0.15 -23.79 9.46
N PHE A 140 -0.52 -22.75 8.71
CA PHE A 140 -1.35 -22.89 7.51
C PHE A 140 -0.59 -23.53 6.34
N SER A 141 0.70 -23.25 6.20
CA SER A 141 1.56 -23.90 5.21
C SER A 141 2.97 -24.11 5.76
N LYS A 142 3.68 -25.11 5.23
CA LYS A 142 5.05 -25.43 5.67
C LYS A 142 6.07 -24.39 5.25
N ASP A 143 5.84 -23.74 4.11
CA ASP A 143 6.73 -22.75 3.51
C ASP A 143 6.40 -21.31 3.93
N GLY A 144 5.32 -21.11 4.72
CA GLY A 144 4.90 -19.79 5.21
C GLY A 144 4.30 -18.88 4.14
N THR A 145 3.92 -19.43 2.98
CA THR A 145 3.32 -18.65 1.88
C THR A 145 1.81 -18.43 2.02
N THR A 146 1.15 -19.16 2.94
CA THR A 146 -0.26 -18.96 3.25
C THR A 146 -0.43 -18.04 4.46
N SER A 147 -1.26 -17.03 4.32
CA SER A 147 -1.48 -16.00 5.35
C SER A 147 -2.95 -15.85 5.73
N LEU A 148 -3.20 -15.26 6.91
CA LEU A 148 -4.52 -14.84 7.34
C LEU A 148 -4.92 -13.57 6.57
N GLY A 149 -5.99 -13.64 5.80
CA GLY A 149 -6.48 -12.55 4.95
C GLY A 149 -7.61 -11.71 5.55
N GLY A 150 -8.12 -12.08 6.72
CA GLY A 150 -9.21 -11.41 7.42
C GLY A 150 -9.92 -12.35 8.38
N LEU A 151 -10.71 -11.79 9.29
CA LEU A 151 -11.42 -12.54 10.33
C LEU A 151 -12.61 -11.73 10.82
N ASP A 152 -13.78 -12.36 10.90
CA ASP A 152 -15.01 -11.77 11.40
C ASP A 152 -15.78 -12.77 12.29
N PHE A 153 -16.28 -12.28 13.43
CA PHE A 153 -17.09 -13.07 14.35
C PHE A 153 -18.59 -12.89 14.09
N SER A 154 -19.36 -13.96 14.36
CA SER A 154 -20.82 -13.85 14.46
C SER A 154 -21.21 -12.91 15.60
N LYS A 155 -22.44 -12.40 15.59
CA LYS A 155 -22.88 -11.34 16.52
C LYS A 155 -22.75 -11.71 18.00
N ASP A 156 -22.97 -12.98 18.36
CA ASP A 156 -22.76 -13.46 19.71
C ASP A 156 -21.33 -13.93 20.02
N GLY A 157 -20.43 -13.87 19.03
CA GLY A 157 -19.06 -14.34 19.15
C GLY A 157 -18.90 -15.86 19.24
N SER A 158 -19.95 -16.64 18.92
CA SER A 158 -19.91 -18.11 19.00
C SER A 158 -19.25 -18.75 17.77
N LYS A 159 -19.21 -18.06 16.64
CA LYS A 159 -18.60 -18.51 15.40
C LYS A 159 -17.66 -17.45 14.85
N VAL A 160 -16.72 -17.88 14.03
CA VAL A 160 -15.79 -17.02 13.32
C VAL A 160 -15.63 -17.50 11.89
N ALA A 161 -15.64 -16.57 10.94
CA ALA A 161 -15.24 -16.79 9.57
C ALA A 161 -13.88 -16.13 9.38
N TYR A 162 -12.88 -16.89 8.93
CA TYR A 162 -11.57 -16.35 8.63
C TYR A 162 -11.13 -16.69 7.20
N ALA A 163 -10.54 -15.71 6.54
CA ALA A 163 -10.06 -15.87 5.18
C ALA A 163 -8.57 -16.23 5.16
N ILE A 164 -8.18 -17.13 4.27
CA ILE A 164 -6.79 -17.42 3.98
C ILE A 164 -6.43 -17.02 2.56
N SER A 165 -5.21 -16.53 2.38
CA SER A 165 -4.59 -16.20 1.10
C SER A 165 -3.40 -17.10 0.87
N GLU A 166 -3.38 -17.81 -0.26
CA GLU A 166 -2.29 -18.68 -0.68
C GLU A 166 -1.38 -17.93 -1.67
N GLY A 167 -0.07 -17.93 -1.45
CA GLY A 167 0.88 -17.21 -2.31
C GLY A 167 0.66 -15.70 -2.41
N GLY A 168 -0.03 -15.08 -1.43
CA GLY A 168 -0.34 -13.66 -1.45
C GLY A 168 -1.36 -13.23 -2.51
N SER A 169 -2.09 -14.18 -3.13
CA SER A 169 -3.17 -13.92 -4.08
C SER A 169 -4.33 -13.16 -3.45
N ASP A 170 -5.01 -12.35 -4.24
CA ASP A 170 -6.28 -11.71 -3.85
C ASP A 170 -7.48 -12.68 -3.83
N TRP A 171 -7.33 -13.86 -4.46
CA TRP A 171 -8.29 -14.96 -4.30
C TRP A 171 -8.12 -15.63 -2.95
N ARG A 172 -9.23 -15.81 -2.23
CA ARG A 172 -9.25 -16.31 -0.85
C ARG A 172 -10.21 -17.46 -0.67
N LYS A 173 -9.92 -18.28 0.35
CA LYS A 173 -10.85 -19.23 0.94
C LYS A 173 -11.32 -18.71 2.28
N VAL A 174 -12.61 -18.82 2.58
CA VAL A 174 -13.19 -18.47 3.88
C VAL A 174 -13.51 -19.75 4.60
N ILE A 175 -12.96 -19.91 5.79
CA ILE A 175 -13.13 -21.08 6.67
C ILE A 175 -13.97 -20.67 7.85
N ILE A 176 -14.99 -21.47 8.17
CA ILE A 176 -15.87 -21.22 9.31
C ILE A 176 -15.49 -22.14 10.47
N MET A 177 -15.39 -21.56 11.66
CA MET A 177 -14.97 -22.27 12.87
C MET A 177 -15.91 -21.92 14.04
N ASP A 178 -16.25 -22.91 14.84
CA ASP A 178 -16.85 -22.67 16.16
C ASP A 178 -15.84 -21.98 17.07
N ALA A 179 -16.13 -20.76 17.45
CA ALA A 179 -15.20 -19.93 18.21
C ALA A 179 -14.97 -20.39 19.64
N ILE A 180 -15.85 -21.23 20.21
CA ILE A 180 -15.72 -21.74 21.56
C ILE A 180 -14.79 -22.95 21.60
N SER A 181 -15.10 -23.97 20.81
CA SER A 181 -14.34 -25.22 20.74
C SER A 181 -13.11 -25.15 19.81
N ARG A 182 -13.05 -24.17 18.92
CA ARG A 182 -12.05 -24.01 17.85
C ARG A 182 -12.13 -25.13 16.80
N LYS A 183 -13.25 -25.80 16.69
CA LYS A 183 -13.49 -26.83 15.69
C LYS A 183 -13.91 -26.18 14.37
N VAL A 184 -13.21 -26.47 13.30
CA VAL A 184 -13.60 -26.07 11.95
C VAL A 184 -14.92 -26.77 11.60
N LEU A 185 -15.87 -26.01 11.07
CA LEU A 185 -17.13 -26.50 10.55
C LEU A 185 -16.92 -26.99 9.10
N GLU A 186 -17.88 -27.72 8.57
CA GLU A 186 -17.78 -28.29 7.22
C GLU A 186 -17.89 -27.23 6.11
N ASP A 187 -18.50 -26.07 6.44
CA ASP A 187 -18.67 -24.96 5.48
C ASP A 187 -17.31 -24.33 5.16
N THR A 188 -16.97 -24.29 3.87
CA THR A 188 -15.81 -23.54 3.34
C THR A 188 -16.24 -22.85 2.06
N ILE A 189 -16.02 -21.54 1.99
CA ILE A 189 -16.30 -20.73 0.80
C ILE A 189 -15.00 -20.52 0.05
N VAL A 190 -14.98 -20.86 -1.22
CA VAL A 190 -13.83 -20.73 -2.12
C VAL A 190 -14.06 -19.61 -3.14
N ASP A 191 -12.99 -19.26 -3.85
CA ASP A 191 -13.03 -18.28 -4.94
C ASP A 191 -13.61 -16.90 -4.51
N VAL A 192 -13.24 -16.43 -3.32
CA VAL A 192 -13.63 -15.12 -2.80
C VAL A 192 -12.56 -14.10 -3.16
N LYS A 193 -12.94 -12.98 -3.77
CA LYS A 193 -11.99 -11.93 -4.15
C LYS A 193 -12.56 -10.54 -3.85
N PHE A 194 -11.73 -9.66 -3.28
CA PHE A 194 -12.08 -8.28 -2.88
C PHE A 194 -13.31 -8.21 -1.98
N SER A 195 -13.38 -9.09 -1.00
CA SER A 195 -14.48 -9.16 -0.06
C SER A 195 -13.99 -9.44 1.37
N GLY A 196 -14.63 -8.82 2.34
CA GLY A 196 -14.74 -9.31 3.70
C GLY A 196 -15.94 -10.24 3.85
N VAL A 197 -16.18 -10.64 5.08
CA VAL A 197 -17.39 -11.37 5.52
C VAL A 197 -18.19 -10.44 6.42
N SER A 198 -19.52 -10.42 6.29
CA SER A 198 -20.39 -9.67 7.18
C SER A 198 -21.54 -10.54 7.68
N TRP A 199 -21.54 -10.86 8.96
CA TRP A 199 -22.49 -11.74 9.59
C TRP A 199 -23.89 -11.12 9.67
N LYS A 200 -24.91 -11.95 9.46
CA LYS A 200 -26.30 -11.71 9.83
C LYS A 200 -26.63 -12.60 11.02
N GLY A 201 -26.63 -12.03 12.22
CA GLY A 201 -26.74 -12.81 13.45
C GLY A 201 -25.71 -13.93 13.54
N ASN A 202 -26.19 -15.19 13.72
CA ASN A 202 -25.37 -16.40 13.77
C ASN A 202 -25.76 -17.42 12.70
N GLU A 203 -26.64 -17.06 11.77
CA GLU A 203 -27.24 -18.01 10.81
C GLU A 203 -26.46 -18.08 9.50
N GLY A 204 -25.74 -17.03 9.15
CA GLY A 204 -25.03 -16.91 7.89
C GLY A 204 -24.39 -15.54 7.73
N PHE A 205 -23.81 -15.32 6.57
CA PHE A 205 -23.08 -14.08 6.29
C PHE A 205 -23.14 -13.68 4.82
N TYR A 206 -22.87 -12.41 4.58
CA TYR A 206 -22.71 -11.85 3.25
C TYR A 206 -21.23 -11.85 2.87
N TYR A 207 -20.95 -12.15 1.60
CA TYR A 207 -19.64 -12.04 0.97
C TYR A 207 -19.78 -11.70 -0.52
N SER A 208 -18.73 -11.20 -1.13
CA SER A 208 -18.75 -10.87 -2.56
C SER A 208 -17.63 -11.60 -3.30
N SER A 209 -17.88 -11.88 -4.58
CA SER A 209 -16.88 -12.44 -5.47
C SER A 209 -17.22 -12.23 -6.94
N TYR A 210 -16.25 -12.55 -7.79
CA TYR A 210 -16.42 -12.69 -9.23
C TYR A 210 -16.73 -14.13 -9.59
N ASP A 211 -17.34 -14.35 -10.76
CA ASP A 211 -17.33 -15.66 -11.39
C ASP A 211 -15.88 -16.03 -11.73
N LYS A 212 -15.54 -17.31 -11.62
CA LYS A 212 -14.20 -17.80 -11.96
C LYS A 212 -13.88 -17.45 -13.41
N PRO A 213 -12.76 -16.76 -13.69
CA PRO A 213 -12.45 -16.33 -15.03
C PRO A 213 -12.08 -17.49 -15.94
N ASN A 214 -12.36 -17.36 -17.23
CA ASN A 214 -11.86 -18.24 -18.25
C ASN A 214 -10.38 -17.92 -18.51
N GLY A 215 -9.45 -18.82 -18.20
CA GLY A 215 -8.02 -18.62 -18.36
C GLY A 215 -7.24 -18.70 -17.05
N SER A 216 -6.16 -17.95 -16.92
CA SER A 216 -5.39 -17.91 -15.69
C SER A 216 -6.09 -17.10 -14.61
N GLU A 217 -6.20 -17.65 -13.41
CA GLU A 217 -6.73 -16.92 -12.26
C GLU A 217 -5.84 -15.73 -11.86
N LEU A 218 -4.55 -15.77 -12.24
CA LEU A 218 -3.58 -14.73 -11.93
C LEU A 218 -3.69 -13.52 -12.87
N SER A 219 -4.09 -13.71 -14.13
CA SER A 219 -4.06 -12.65 -15.15
C SER A 219 -5.38 -12.40 -15.87
N ALA A 220 -6.31 -13.37 -15.88
CA ALA A 220 -7.57 -13.21 -16.60
C ALA A 220 -8.46 -12.13 -15.97
N LYS A 221 -9.09 -11.32 -16.84
CA LYS A 221 -9.92 -10.18 -16.43
C LYS A 221 -11.11 -10.62 -15.57
N THR A 222 -11.34 -9.90 -14.49
CA THR A 222 -12.55 -9.99 -13.65
C THR A 222 -13.33 -8.68 -13.77
N ASP A 223 -14.63 -8.74 -14.00
CA ASP A 223 -15.41 -7.54 -14.40
C ASP A 223 -16.78 -7.42 -13.75
N GLN A 224 -17.42 -8.53 -13.34
CA GLN A 224 -18.72 -8.54 -12.69
C GLN A 224 -18.64 -9.12 -11.30
N HIS A 225 -18.71 -8.25 -10.29
CA HIS A 225 -18.74 -8.62 -8.88
C HIS A 225 -20.19 -8.80 -8.42
N LYS A 226 -20.44 -9.80 -7.57
CA LYS A 226 -21.75 -10.12 -7.03
C LYS A 226 -21.68 -10.24 -5.52
N LEU A 227 -22.73 -9.80 -4.84
CA LEU A 227 -22.93 -10.01 -3.41
C LEU A 227 -23.78 -11.27 -3.20
N TYR A 228 -23.29 -12.18 -2.37
CA TYR A 228 -23.92 -13.43 -2.00
C TYR A 228 -24.31 -13.45 -0.52
N TYR A 229 -25.28 -14.28 -0.19
CA TYR A 229 -25.60 -14.68 1.18
C TYR A 229 -25.39 -16.19 1.34
N HIS A 230 -24.47 -16.56 2.22
CA HIS A 230 -24.22 -17.93 2.61
C HIS A 230 -24.97 -18.24 3.92
N LYS A 231 -25.81 -19.29 3.90
CA LYS A 231 -26.47 -19.82 5.09
C LYS A 231 -25.64 -20.99 5.61
N LEU A 232 -25.27 -20.95 6.89
CA LEU A 232 -24.51 -22.04 7.50
C LEU A 232 -25.22 -23.39 7.35
N GLY A 233 -24.42 -24.43 7.09
CA GLY A 233 -24.89 -25.79 6.86
C GLY A 233 -25.48 -26.03 5.47
N THR A 234 -25.29 -25.10 4.52
CA THR A 234 -25.66 -25.31 3.10
C THR A 234 -24.42 -25.33 2.23
N ALA A 235 -24.52 -25.88 1.03
CA ALA A 235 -23.40 -25.87 0.09
C ALA A 235 -23.29 -24.48 -0.58
N GLN A 236 -22.05 -24.02 -0.84
CA GLN A 236 -21.78 -22.70 -1.49
C GLN A 236 -22.53 -22.53 -2.83
N LYS A 237 -22.74 -23.61 -3.61
CA LYS A 237 -23.50 -23.57 -4.86
C LYS A 237 -24.96 -23.14 -4.69
N ASP A 238 -25.50 -23.27 -3.48
CA ASP A 238 -26.88 -22.92 -3.13
C ASP A 238 -26.97 -21.49 -2.58
N ASP A 239 -25.87 -20.75 -2.53
CA ASP A 239 -25.83 -19.39 -2.03
C ASP A 239 -26.66 -18.43 -2.89
N LYS A 240 -27.42 -17.58 -2.24
CA LYS A 240 -28.30 -16.63 -2.93
C LYS A 240 -27.52 -15.39 -3.35
N VAL A 241 -27.59 -15.06 -4.64
CA VAL A 241 -27.11 -13.75 -5.11
C VAL A 241 -28.10 -12.69 -4.63
N ILE A 242 -27.58 -11.74 -3.89
CA ILE A 242 -28.35 -10.64 -3.29
C ILE A 242 -28.32 -9.40 -4.19
N PHE A 243 -27.16 -9.14 -4.85
CA PHE A 243 -26.97 -8.00 -5.73
C PHE A 243 -25.94 -8.31 -6.81
N GLY A 244 -26.08 -7.70 -8.00
CA GLY A 244 -25.10 -7.78 -9.09
C GLY A 244 -25.41 -8.82 -10.18
N LEU A 245 -26.64 -9.39 -10.24
CA LEU A 245 -27.10 -10.21 -11.38
C LEU A 245 -27.43 -9.34 -12.58
N ASP A 246 -28.31 -8.35 -12.41
CA ASP A 246 -28.83 -7.51 -13.49
C ASP A 246 -27.96 -6.26 -13.72
N GLN A 247 -27.24 -5.81 -12.67
CA GLN A 247 -26.34 -4.68 -12.73
C GLN A 247 -24.89 -5.14 -12.78
N LYS A 248 -24.24 -4.94 -13.88
CA LYS A 248 -22.80 -5.25 -13.99
C LYS A 248 -21.99 -4.17 -13.26
N ARG A 249 -21.35 -4.54 -12.15
CA ARG A 249 -20.47 -3.69 -11.36
C ARG A 249 -19.15 -4.40 -11.08
N ARG A 250 -18.04 -3.65 -11.10
CA ARG A 250 -16.72 -4.19 -10.84
C ARG A 250 -16.44 -4.44 -9.37
N TYR A 251 -17.07 -3.67 -8.50
CA TYR A 251 -16.92 -3.81 -7.05
C TYR A 251 -18.29 -3.74 -6.40
N VAL A 252 -18.66 -4.74 -5.64
CA VAL A 252 -19.88 -4.78 -4.85
C VAL A 252 -19.50 -5.21 -3.43
N GLY A 253 -19.90 -4.43 -2.43
CA GLY A 253 -19.72 -4.76 -1.02
C GLY A 253 -21.04 -4.82 -0.29
N GLY A 254 -21.13 -5.67 0.72
CA GLY A 254 -22.28 -5.75 1.63
C GLY A 254 -21.82 -5.76 3.07
N SER A 255 -22.41 -4.93 3.91
CA SER A 255 -22.15 -4.90 5.35
C SER A 255 -23.45 -4.81 6.15
N VAL A 256 -23.50 -5.54 7.26
CA VAL A 256 -24.63 -5.52 8.20
C VAL A 256 -24.31 -4.54 9.31
N THR A 257 -25.27 -3.67 9.65
CA THR A 257 -25.11 -2.70 10.74
C THR A 257 -24.90 -3.38 12.11
N GLU A 258 -24.31 -2.66 13.08
CA GLU A 258 -23.98 -3.21 14.39
C GLU A 258 -25.21 -3.81 15.10
N ASP A 259 -26.39 -3.21 14.92
CA ASP A 259 -27.67 -3.65 15.49
C ASP A 259 -28.41 -4.75 14.68
N ASP A 260 -27.76 -5.35 13.67
CA ASP A 260 -28.31 -6.34 12.71
C ASP A 260 -29.55 -5.87 11.93
N ARG A 261 -29.84 -4.58 11.95
CA ARG A 261 -31.08 -4.05 11.34
C ARG A 261 -31.01 -3.93 9.84
N TYR A 262 -29.87 -3.47 9.32
CA TYR A 262 -29.73 -3.16 7.90
C TYR A 262 -28.59 -3.89 7.23
N LEU A 263 -28.83 -4.31 5.98
CA LEU A 263 -27.78 -4.61 5.02
C LEU A 263 -27.53 -3.35 4.18
N VAL A 264 -26.32 -2.82 4.26
CA VAL A 264 -25.83 -1.73 3.41
C VAL A 264 -25.07 -2.32 2.24
N ILE A 265 -25.41 -1.90 1.01
CA ILE A 265 -24.75 -2.37 -0.22
C ILE A 265 -24.11 -1.17 -0.88
N THR A 266 -22.85 -1.31 -1.24
CA THR A 266 -22.11 -0.35 -2.08
C THR A 266 -21.75 -1.01 -3.40
N ALA A 267 -21.87 -0.29 -4.51
CA ALA A 267 -21.51 -0.81 -5.83
C ALA A 267 -20.77 0.25 -6.62
N ALA A 268 -19.64 -0.12 -7.25
CA ALA A 268 -18.80 0.79 -7.99
C ALA A 268 -18.25 0.17 -9.28
N ASN A 269 -17.90 1.02 -10.25
CA ASN A 269 -17.26 0.61 -11.48
C ASN A 269 -15.77 0.95 -11.53
N SER A 270 -15.31 1.78 -10.61
CA SER A 270 -13.91 2.20 -10.52
C SER A 270 -13.53 2.50 -9.08
N THR A 271 -12.34 3.03 -8.88
CA THR A 271 -11.75 3.35 -7.57
C THR A 271 -12.33 4.59 -6.90
N TYR A 272 -13.19 5.34 -7.59
CA TYR A 272 -13.89 6.49 -7.05
C TYR A 272 -15.36 6.48 -7.47
N GLY A 273 -16.22 6.92 -6.53
CA GLY A 273 -17.65 7.02 -6.71
C GLY A 273 -18.37 5.67 -6.57
N ASN A 274 -19.46 5.67 -5.83
CA ASN A 274 -20.25 4.46 -5.62
C ASN A 274 -21.75 4.74 -5.55
N GLU A 275 -22.51 3.78 -6.03
CA GLU A 275 -23.94 3.64 -5.71
C GLU A 275 -24.05 3.17 -4.25
N LEU A 276 -25.14 3.55 -3.60
CA LEU A 276 -25.44 3.20 -2.22
C LEU A 276 -26.87 2.69 -2.09
N TYR A 277 -27.03 1.53 -1.47
CA TYR A 277 -28.31 0.87 -1.26
C TYR A 277 -28.43 0.40 0.17
N ILE A 278 -29.68 0.22 0.65
CA ILE A 278 -29.99 -0.29 1.98
C ILE A 278 -31.18 -1.25 1.96
N LYS A 279 -31.13 -2.29 2.80
CA LYS A 279 -32.22 -3.26 2.95
C LYS A 279 -32.49 -3.47 4.45
N ASP A 280 -33.77 -3.42 4.84
CA ASP A 280 -34.22 -3.72 6.20
C ASP A 280 -34.25 -5.26 6.43
N LEU A 281 -33.36 -5.77 7.28
CA LEU A 281 -33.22 -7.19 7.59
C LEU A 281 -34.22 -7.66 8.67
N THR A 282 -34.91 -6.74 9.33
CA THR A 282 -35.94 -7.08 10.35
C THR A 282 -37.25 -7.56 9.72
N LYS A 283 -37.41 -7.34 8.41
CA LYS A 283 -38.58 -7.71 7.62
C LYS A 283 -38.20 -8.74 6.57
N GLU A 284 -38.90 -9.88 6.59
CA GLU A 284 -38.78 -10.86 5.51
C GLU A 284 -39.20 -10.21 4.18
N ASN A 285 -38.45 -10.51 3.11
CA ASN A 285 -38.71 -9.98 1.77
C ASN A 285 -38.69 -8.44 1.62
N SER A 286 -38.09 -7.70 2.54
CA SER A 286 -37.88 -6.27 2.42
C SER A 286 -37.16 -5.94 1.10
N PRO A 287 -37.59 -4.90 0.34
CA PRO A 287 -36.90 -4.50 -0.88
C PRO A 287 -35.53 -3.87 -0.57
N ILE A 288 -34.66 -3.90 -1.56
CA ILE A 288 -33.44 -3.07 -1.57
C ILE A 288 -33.85 -1.66 -1.99
N ILE A 289 -33.57 -0.68 -1.13
CA ILE A 289 -33.88 0.74 -1.35
C ILE A 289 -32.63 1.43 -1.89
N THR A 290 -32.77 2.14 -3.00
CA THR A 290 -31.69 2.95 -3.58
C THR A 290 -31.57 4.28 -2.87
N ILE A 291 -30.37 4.58 -2.35
CA ILE A 291 -30.01 5.88 -1.77
C ILE A 291 -29.33 6.75 -2.84
N LEU A 292 -28.33 6.18 -3.51
CA LEU A 292 -27.59 6.79 -4.62
C LEU A 292 -27.49 5.80 -5.78
N ASP A 293 -27.74 6.27 -7.01
CA ASP A 293 -27.75 5.49 -8.24
C ASP A 293 -26.71 5.95 -9.26
N ASN A 294 -25.65 6.59 -8.81
CA ASN A 294 -24.60 7.14 -9.67
C ASN A 294 -23.21 7.07 -8.99
N PHE A 295 -22.16 7.37 -9.76
CA PHE A 295 -20.76 7.29 -9.35
C PHE A 295 -20.10 8.66 -9.15
N ASN A 296 -20.89 9.73 -8.98
CA ASN A 296 -20.37 11.10 -8.90
C ASN A 296 -19.78 11.41 -7.52
N THR A 297 -20.10 10.60 -6.51
CA THR A 297 -19.70 10.79 -5.12
C THR A 297 -19.33 9.47 -4.46
N SER A 298 -18.51 9.54 -3.43
CA SER A 298 -18.21 8.42 -2.54
C SER A 298 -19.01 8.59 -1.24
N SER A 299 -19.95 7.67 -0.97
CA SER A 299 -20.87 7.76 0.16
C SER A 299 -21.03 6.43 0.86
N TYR A 300 -20.95 6.43 2.20
CA TYR A 300 -20.95 5.23 3.02
C TYR A 300 -21.80 5.46 4.29
N ILE A 301 -22.72 4.56 4.61
CA ILE A 301 -23.36 4.54 5.92
C ILE A 301 -22.32 4.05 6.93
N ILE A 302 -22.00 4.87 7.91
CA ILE A 302 -20.97 4.58 8.91
C ILE A 302 -21.56 4.20 10.27
N GLU A 303 -22.84 4.52 10.51
CA GLU A 303 -23.55 4.24 11.75
C GLU A 303 -25.06 4.38 11.55
N ASN A 304 -25.87 3.79 12.43
CA ASN A 304 -27.31 4.08 12.55
C ASN A 304 -27.77 4.15 14.00
N GLU A 305 -28.83 4.89 14.22
CA GLU A 305 -29.59 4.91 15.47
C GLU A 305 -31.06 4.71 15.15
N GLY A 306 -31.51 3.45 15.26
CA GLY A 306 -32.84 3.07 14.78
C GLY A 306 -32.97 3.32 13.26
N SER A 307 -33.91 4.18 12.85
CA SER A 307 -34.11 4.56 11.44
C SER A 307 -33.19 5.72 10.98
N LYS A 308 -32.57 6.40 11.91
CA LYS A 308 -31.63 7.49 11.59
C LYS A 308 -30.30 6.92 11.11
N LEU A 309 -29.92 7.26 9.89
CA LEU A 309 -28.67 6.86 9.25
C LEU A 309 -27.64 7.99 9.33
N PHE A 310 -26.38 7.65 9.57
CA PHE A 310 -25.26 8.57 9.50
C PHE A 310 -24.39 8.20 8.29
N ILE A 311 -24.24 9.13 7.36
CA ILE A 311 -23.63 8.89 6.06
C ILE A 311 -22.41 9.80 5.91
N MET A 312 -21.22 9.23 5.80
CA MET A 312 -20.04 9.95 5.36
C MET A 312 -20.11 10.11 3.85
N THR A 313 -19.90 11.31 3.34
CA THR A 313 -20.00 11.60 1.90
C THR A 313 -19.12 12.76 1.47
N ASP A 314 -18.68 12.74 0.21
CA ASP A 314 -18.10 13.89 -0.47
C ASP A 314 -19.12 14.64 -1.36
N TYR A 315 -20.39 14.33 -1.24
CA TYR A 315 -21.48 15.04 -1.96
C TYR A 315 -21.51 16.51 -1.57
N LYS A 316 -21.16 17.40 -2.53
CA LYS A 316 -20.98 18.84 -2.33
C LYS A 316 -20.03 19.17 -1.17
N ALA A 317 -19.02 18.32 -0.92
CA ALA A 317 -18.06 18.42 0.16
C ALA A 317 -16.76 17.68 -0.19
N PRO A 318 -15.87 18.22 -1.04
CA PRO A 318 -14.68 17.54 -1.53
C PRO A 318 -13.73 17.04 -0.44
N ASN A 319 -13.77 17.60 0.78
CA ASN A 319 -13.02 17.12 1.94
C ASN A 319 -13.86 16.20 2.85
N LYS A 320 -15.05 15.83 2.41
CA LYS A 320 -16.03 14.97 3.10
C LYS A 320 -16.69 15.65 4.31
N LYS A 321 -17.89 15.16 4.58
CA LYS A 321 -18.72 15.51 5.74
C LYS A 321 -19.51 14.31 6.19
N ILE A 322 -20.17 14.41 7.34
CA ILE A 322 -21.19 13.44 7.79
C ILE A 322 -22.55 14.12 7.71
N VAL A 323 -23.49 13.44 7.10
CA VAL A 323 -24.90 13.84 7.05
C VAL A 323 -25.78 12.80 7.72
N THR A 324 -27.01 13.20 8.06
CA THR A 324 -28.04 12.27 8.54
C THR A 324 -29.20 12.20 7.56
N ALA A 325 -29.82 11.02 7.49
CA ALA A 325 -31.07 10.77 6.79
C ALA A 325 -31.93 9.80 7.59
N ASP A 326 -33.24 9.78 7.35
CA ASP A 326 -34.12 8.73 7.88
C ASP A 326 -34.26 7.62 6.83
N PHE A 327 -34.27 6.36 7.30
CA PHE A 327 -34.45 5.18 6.43
C PHE A 327 -35.71 5.26 5.54
N SER A 328 -36.80 5.86 6.04
CA SER A 328 -38.02 6.03 5.25
C SER A 328 -37.87 6.99 4.06
N ASN A 329 -36.87 7.87 4.10
CA ASN A 329 -36.60 8.87 3.05
C ASN A 329 -35.10 9.17 2.93
N PRO A 330 -34.26 8.19 2.51
CA PRO A 330 -32.82 8.26 2.67
C PRO A 330 -32.07 8.97 1.54
N LYS A 331 -32.79 9.53 0.55
CA LYS A 331 -32.18 10.15 -0.63
C LYS A 331 -31.47 11.47 -0.33
N PRO A 332 -30.48 11.89 -1.14
CA PRO A 332 -29.63 13.06 -0.90
C PRO A 332 -30.37 14.38 -0.69
N GLU A 333 -31.52 14.58 -1.31
CA GLU A 333 -32.34 15.79 -1.13
C GLU A 333 -32.86 15.96 0.33
N ASN A 334 -32.86 14.90 1.13
CA ASN A 334 -33.31 14.90 2.52
C ASN A 334 -32.14 14.88 3.52
N TRP A 335 -30.91 14.87 3.04
CA TRP A 335 -29.75 14.84 3.91
C TRP A 335 -29.57 16.14 4.69
N LYS A 336 -29.25 16.01 5.98
CA LYS A 336 -28.97 17.13 6.89
C LYS A 336 -27.54 17.02 7.38
N ASP A 337 -26.80 18.11 7.36
CA ASP A 337 -25.44 18.14 7.88
C ASP A 337 -25.43 17.78 9.36
N PHE A 338 -24.53 16.87 9.73
CA PHE A 338 -24.31 16.42 11.11
C PHE A 338 -22.91 16.84 11.59
N ILE A 339 -21.87 16.53 10.83
CA ILE A 339 -20.53 17.11 10.97
C ILE A 339 -20.20 17.74 9.62
N ALA A 340 -20.12 19.08 9.60
CA ALA A 340 -19.90 19.83 8.37
C ALA A 340 -18.49 19.63 7.81
N GLU A 341 -18.34 19.83 6.52
CA GLU A 341 -17.04 19.88 5.84
C GLU A 341 -16.14 20.96 6.46
N THR A 342 -14.85 20.67 6.50
CA THR A 342 -13.79 21.62 6.89
C THR A 342 -12.75 21.76 5.76
N GLU A 343 -11.75 22.60 5.96
CA GLU A 343 -10.59 22.68 5.06
C GLU A 343 -9.75 21.41 5.04
N ASN A 344 -9.88 20.54 6.05
CA ASN A 344 -9.12 19.31 6.21
C ASN A 344 -9.97 18.10 5.85
N VAL A 345 -9.35 17.06 5.30
CA VAL A 345 -10.02 15.84 4.87
C VAL A 345 -10.48 15.02 6.08
N LEU A 346 -11.76 14.67 6.09
CA LEU A 346 -12.39 13.87 7.16
C LEU A 346 -12.24 12.36 6.91
N SER A 347 -11.81 11.64 7.95
CA SER A 347 -11.87 10.18 8.06
C SER A 347 -12.50 9.80 9.40
N PRO A 348 -13.81 9.50 9.47
CA PRO A 348 -14.49 9.25 10.73
C PRO A 348 -14.39 7.81 11.20
N SER A 349 -14.53 7.60 12.53
CA SER A 349 -14.83 6.33 13.16
C SER A 349 -15.89 6.52 14.22
N THR A 350 -16.54 5.41 14.65
CA THR A 350 -17.55 5.37 15.71
C THR A 350 -17.18 4.38 16.78
N GLY A 351 -17.55 4.64 18.02
CA GLY A 351 -17.34 3.74 19.15
C GLY A 351 -17.72 4.39 20.47
N SER A 352 -18.06 3.59 21.46
CA SER A 352 -18.41 4.06 22.82
C SER A 352 -19.53 5.10 22.87
N GLY A 353 -20.40 5.12 21.86
CA GLY A 353 -21.47 6.12 21.76
C GLY A 353 -21.00 7.51 21.32
N TYR A 354 -19.90 7.62 20.56
CA TYR A 354 -19.34 8.84 20.02
C TYR A 354 -18.90 8.69 18.57
N PHE A 355 -18.77 9.82 17.89
CA PHE A 355 -18.10 9.96 16.60
C PHE A 355 -16.70 10.57 16.81
N PHE A 356 -15.71 10.02 16.13
CA PHE A 356 -14.35 10.52 16.11
C PHE A 356 -14.02 11.00 14.69
N ALA A 357 -13.98 12.30 14.52
CA ALA A 357 -13.60 12.94 13.26
C ALA A 357 -12.08 13.09 13.23
N ASN A 358 -11.39 12.19 12.53
CA ASN A 358 -9.97 12.31 12.27
C ASN A 358 -9.78 13.15 11.01
N TYR A 359 -9.26 14.35 11.18
CA TYR A 359 -8.92 15.27 10.10
C TYR A 359 -7.45 15.14 9.72
N MET A 360 -7.17 15.17 8.43
CA MET A 360 -5.81 15.25 7.92
C MET A 360 -5.43 16.70 7.66
N LYS A 361 -4.52 17.24 8.45
CA LYS A 361 -3.96 18.58 8.29
C LYS A 361 -2.49 18.45 7.91
N ASP A 362 -2.14 18.83 6.67
CA ASP A 362 -0.76 18.72 6.17
C ASP A 362 -0.14 17.35 6.43
N ALA A 363 -0.87 16.28 6.07
CA ALA A 363 -0.50 14.87 6.22
C ALA A 363 -0.36 14.37 7.68
N VAL A 364 -0.79 15.11 8.70
CA VAL A 364 -0.84 14.65 10.10
C VAL A 364 -2.26 14.66 10.65
N SER A 365 -2.51 13.88 11.69
CA SER A 365 -3.83 13.70 12.29
C SER A 365 -4.19 14.81 13.28
N VAL A 366 -5.45 15.27 13.21
CA VAL A 366 -6.15 16.05 14.24
C VAL A 366 -7.47 15.36 14.52
N VAL A 367 -7.72 14.93 15.75
CA VAL A 367 -8.89 14.11 16.09
C VAL A 367 -9.85 14.87 17.00
N LYS A 368 -11.12 14.95 16.59
CA LYS A 368 -12.20 15.57 17.35
C LYS A 368 -13.29 14.57 17.70
N GLN A 369 -13.78 14.60 18.94
CA GLN A 369 -14.84 13.76 19.45
C GLN A 369 -16.17 14.49 19.44
N TYR A 370 -17.21 13.88 18.87
CA TYR A 370 -18.58 14.41 18.82
C TYR A 370 -19.57 13.45 19.46
N ASP A 371 -20.64 13.98 20.05
CA ASP A 371 -21.78 13.16 20.50
C ASP A 371 -22.76 12.85 19.35
N TYR A 372 -23.78 12.02 19.62
CA TYR A 372 -24.81 11.64 18.64
C TYR A 372 -25.79 12.76 18.27
N ASN A 373 -25.66 13.94 18.87
CA ASN A 373 -26.36 15.17 18.48
C ASN A 373 -25.50 16.07 17.58
N GLY A 374 -24.26 15.66 17.26
CA GLY A 374 -23.34 16.46 16.44
C GLY A 374 -22.61 17.56 17.22
N LYS A 375 -22.72 17.56 18.56
CA LYS A 375 -22.02 18.52 19.39
C LYS A 375 -20.58 18.10 19.61
N LEU A 376 -19.64 19.02 19.35
CA LEU A 376 -18.22 18.82 19.68
C LEU A 376 -18.06 18.66 21.20
N VAL A 377 -17.53 17.51 21.61
CA VAL A 377 -17.20 17.20 23.01
C VAL A 377 -15.82 17.73 23.35
N ARG A 378 -14.82 17.42 22.50
CA ARG A 378 -13.42 17.86 22.68
C ARG A 378 -12.59 17.62 21.42
N GLU A 379 -11.43 18.26 21.37
CA GLU A 379 -10.30 17.83 20.54
C GLU A 379 -9.41 16.92 21.39
N ILE A 380 -8.95 15.81 20.80
CA ILE A 380 -8.13 14.82 21.51
C ILE A 380 -6.67 15.25 21.42
N THR A 381 -6.02 15.41 22.56
CA THR A 381 -4.58 15.69 22.62
C THR A 381 -3.79 14.44 22.21
N LEU A 382 -3.14 14.50 21.04
CA LEU A 382 -2.26 13.44 20.56
C LEU A 382 -0.83 13.59 21.12
N PRO A 383 -0.01 12.53 21.14
CA PRO A 383 1.36 12.57 21.69
C PRO A 383 2.32 13.53 20.96
N GLY A 384 1.96 13.97 19.76
CA GLY A 384 2.77 14.88 18.95
C GLY A 384 2.24 15.00 17.53
N LEU A 385 3.07 15.47 16.60
CA LEU A 385 2.75 15.50 15.18
C LEU A 385 3.01 14.12 14.55
N GLY A 386 1.99 13.55 13.93
CA GLY A 386 2.06 12.22 13.34
C GLY A 386 0.71 11.68 12.91
N THR A 387 0.64 10.39 12.74
CA THR A 387 -0.55 9.67 12.32
C THR A 387 -1.19 8.97 13.51
N ALA A 388 -2.46 9.29 13.77
CA ALA A 388 -3.29 8.59 14.74
C ALA A 388 -4.35 7.76 13.98
N THR A 389 -4.45 6.47 14.29
CA THR A 389 -5.45 5.56 13.70
C THR A 389 -6.13 4.75 14.78
N GLY A 390 -7.42 4.48 14.61
CA GLY A 390 -8.23 3.76 15.60
C GLY A 390 -9.43 4.59 16.05
N PHE A 391 -9.69 4.60 17.35
CA PHE A 391 -10.89 5.19 17.98
C PHE A 391 -12.21 4.50 17.59
N GLY A 392 -12.14 3.40 16.84
CA GLY A 392 -13.30 2.58 16.50
C GLY A 392 -13.57 1.50 17.57
N GLY A 393 -14.82 1.09 17.67
CA GLY A 393 -15.26 0.02 18.57
C GLY A 393 -16.78 -0.06 18.67
N LYS A 394 -17.28 -1.04 19.42
CA LYS A 394 -18.72 -1.20 19.66
C LYS A 394 -19.28 -0.04 20.48
N LYS A 395 -20.57 0.22 20.30
CA LYS A 395 -21.26 1.35 20.95
C LYS A 395 -21.22 1.30 22.48
N GLU A 396 -21.23 0.09 23.07
CA GLU A 396 -21.22 -0.11 24.53
C GLU A 396 -19.79 -0.17 25.12
N GLU A 397 -18.74 -0.17 24.35
CA GLU A 397 -17.36 -0.22 24.86
C GLU A 397 -17.06 1.03 25.69
N LYS A 398 -16.31 0.86 26.78
CA LYS A 398 -15.93 1.96 27.68
C LYS A 398 -14.55 2.52 27.38
N VAL A 399 -13.72 1.70 26.75
CA VAL A 399 -12.33 2.03 26.38
C VAL A 399 -12.17 1.70 24.91
N LEU A 400 -11.65 2.65 24.15
CA LEU A 400 -11.26 2.49 22.76
C LEU A 400 -9.73 2.51 22.65
N TYR A 401 -9.21 2.06 21.54
CA TYR A 401 -7.79 2.04 21.33
C TYR A 401 -7.42 2.84 20.06
N TYR A 402 -6.27 3.51 20.12
CA TYR A 402 -5.68 4.12 18.94
C TYR A 402 -4.16 3.92 18.93
N SER A 403 -3.59 3.83 17.76
CA SER A 403 -2.15 3.82 17.55
C SER A 403 -1.69 5.20 17.11
N PHE A 404 -0.55 5.65 17.64
CA PHE A 404 0.13 6.87 17.22
C PHE A 404 1.54 6.54 16.73
N THR A 405 1.92 7.10 15.57
CA THR A 405 3.24 6.90 14.96
C THR A 405 3.68 8.10 14.14
N ASN A 406 4.98 8.20 13.88
CA ASN A 406 5.57 9.04 12.84
C ASN A 406 6.89 8.42 12.37
N TYR A 407 7.67 9.09 11.49
CA TYR A 407 8.90 8.52 10.94
C TYR A 407 10.00 8.21 11.97
N ILE A 408 9.95 8.82 13.17
CA ILE A 408 10.94 8.64 14.25
C ILE A 408 10.33 8.12 15.56
N THR A 409 9.03 7.81 15.55
CA THR A 409 8.31 7.28 16.74
C THR A 409 7.66 5.96 16.39
N PRO A 410 8.11 4.83 16.98
CA PRO A 410 7.47 3.53 16.81
C PRO A 410 5.98 3.58 17.17
N GLY A 411 5.17 2.82 16.44
CA GLY A 411 3.72 2.78 16.64
C GLY A 411 3.35 2.35 18.06
N THR A 412 2.92 3.31 18.88
CA THR A 412 2.51 3.09 20.28
C THR A 412 1.00 3.01 20.34
N THR A 413 0.47 1.98 20.98
CA THR A 413 -0.97 1.82 21.20
C THR A 413 -1.38 2.49 22.51
N TYR A 414 -2.42 3.30 22.44
CA TYR A 414 -3.03 4.00 23.58
C TYR A 414 -4.40 3.45 23.85
N ALA A 415 -4.75 3.31 25.14
CA ALA A 415 -6.11 3.13 25.60
C ALA A 415 -6.73 4.52 25.85
N PHE A 416 -7.89 4.76 25.30
CA PHE A 416 -8.63 6.02 25.38
C PHE A 416 -9.97 5.79 26.07
N GLU A 417 -10.26 6.61 27.08
CA GLU A 417 -11.56 6.62 27.78
C GLU A 417 -12.43 7.76 27.24
N PRO A 418 -13.35 7.52 26.29
CA PRO A 418 -14.08 8.59 25.61
C PRO A 418 -14.90 9.48 26.54
N LYS A 419 -15.45 8.92 27.62
CA LYS A 419 -16.24 9.70 28.58
C LYS A 419 -15.39 10.69 29.37
N ALA A 420 -14.22 10.26 29.83
CA ALA A 420 -13.27 11.10 30.59
C ALA A 420 -12.39 11.95 29.67
N GLY A 421 -12.04 11.45 28.48
CA GLY A 421 -11.14 12.08 27.54
C GLY A 421 -9.65 11.80 27.80
N ASN A 422 -9.35 10.79 28.61
CA ASN A 422 -7.99 10.45 29.01
C ASN A 422 -7.40 9.38 28.07
N SER A 423 -6.15 9.56 27.70
CA SER A 423 -5.33 8.56 27.02
C SER A 423 -4.23 8.05 27.94
N SER A 424 -4.00 6.75 27.93
CA SER A 424 -2.87 6.10 28.60
C SER A 424 -2.17 5.15 27.67
N VAL A 425 -0.85 4.98 27.83
CA VAL A 425 -0.10 4.00 27.02
C VAL A 425 -0.58 2.59 27.36
N TYR A 426 -1.09 1.87 26.37
CA TYR A 426 -1.45 0.46 26.48
C TYR A 426 -0.26 -0.44 26.13
N GLU A 427 0.35 -0.21 24.96
CA GLU A 427 1.50 -0.98 24.48
C GLU A 427 2.50 -0.07 23.75
N LYS A 428 3.75 -0.10 24.18
CA LYS A 428 4.84 0.65 23.56
C LYS A 428 5.93 -0.31 23.07
N PRO A 429 6.25 -0.34 21.78
CA PRO A 429 7.28 -1.20 21.22
C PRO A 429 8.65 -0.93 21.82
N LYS A 430 9.37 -2.01 22.18
CA LYS A 430 10.75 -1.94 22.70
C LYS A 430 11.77 -2.05 21.56
N VAL A 431 11.80 -1.06 20.69
CA VAL A 431 12.74 -0.99 19.56
C VAL A 431 14.04 -0.35 20.03
N ASP A 432 15.19 -0.93 19.68
CA ASP A 432 16.54 -0.37 19.94
C ASP A 432 16.82 0.82 18.98
N PHE A 433 16.02 1.88 19.11
CA PHE A 433 16.08 3.08 18.29
C PHE A 433 15.83 4.33 19.13
N LYS A 434 16.67 5.35 18.95
CA LYS A 434 16.58 6.64 19.65
C LYS A 434 16.12 7.72 18.67
N GLY A 435 14.81 7.91 18.56
CA GLY A 435 14.20 8.89 17.64
C GLY A 435 14.66 10.34 17.89
N GLU A 436 15.04 10.66 19.14
CA GLU A 436 15.58 11.96 19.51
C GLU A 436 16.88 12.34 18.79
N ASN A 437 17.60 11.38 18.20
CA ASN A 437 18.79 11.64 17.40
C ASN A 437 18.48 12.05 15.95
N TYR A 438 17.22 12.08 15.58
CA TYR A 438 16.76 12.34 14.21
C TYR A 438 15.91 13.60 14.12
N VAL A 439 15.87 14.18 12.94
CA VAL A 439 14.97 15.27 12.55
C VAL A 439 13.96 14.71 11.57
N SER A 440 12.68 15.02 11.79
CA SER A 440 11.62 14.83 10.80
C SER A 440 10.92 16.18 10.64
N LYS A 441 11.01 16.77 9.46
CA LYS A 441 10.46 18.11 9.20
C LYS A 441 9.66 18.15 7.91
N GLN A 442 8.58 18.88 7.93
CA GLN A 442 7.81 19.21 6.74
C GLN A 442 8.36 20.46 6.07
N ILE A 443 8.46 20.40 4.75
CA ILE A 443 8.76 21.54 3.88
C ILE A 443 7.73 21.60 2.74
N PHE A 444 7.70 22.72 2.03
CA PHE A 444 6.95 22.87 0.80
C PHE A 444 7.89 23.27 -0.32
N TYR A 445 7.80 22.56 -1.43
CA TYR A 445 8.51 22.91 -2.68
C TYR A 445 7.51 23.27 -3.77
N THR A 446 7.99 23.82 -4.87
CA THR A 446 7.14 24.27 -5.98
C THR A 446 7.26 23.32 -7.15
N SER A 447 6.15 22.78 -7.60
CA SER A 447 6.05 21.95 -8.81
C SER A 447 6.15 22.82 -10.07
N LYS A 448 6.26 22.18 -11.23
CA LYS A 448 6.45 22.82 -12.55
C LYS A 448 5.38 23.85 -12.89
N ASP A 449 4.14 23.64 -12.46
CA ASP A 449 3.00 24.54 -12.70
C ASP A 449 2.81 25.59 -11.60
N GLY A 450 3.71 25.67 -10.62
CA GLY A 450 3.64 26.59 -9.50
C GLY A 450 2.92 26.06 -8.26
N THR A 451 2.34 24.87 -8.31
CA THR A 451 1.65 24.25 -7.17
C THR A 451 2.64 23.96 -6.03
N LYS A 452 2.24 24.30 -4.80
CA LYS A 452 3.02 23.99 -3.59
C LYS A 452 2.74 22.57 -3.14
N ILE A 453 3.78 21.76 -3.08
CA ILE A 453 3.73 20.35 -2.70
C ILE A 453 4.42 20.15 -1.36
N PRO A 454 3.76 19.56 -0.35
CA PRO A 454 4.40 19.24 0.92
C PRO A 454 5.30 18.02 0.78
N MET A 455 6.39 18.00 1.54
CA MET A 455 7.29 16.87 1.65
C MET A 455 7.81 16.76 3.07
N ILE A 456 7.83 15.56 3.64
CA ILE A 456 8.48 15.31 4.92
C ILE A 456 9.86 14.72 4.66
N ILE A 457 10.88 15.35 5.24
CA ILE A 457 12.28 14.92 5.13
C ILE A 457 12.76 14.48 6.51
N THR A 458 13.31 13.26 6.61
CA THR A 458 13.76 12.67 7.87
C THR A 458 15.21 12.21 7.74
N TYR A 459 16.06 12.58 8.69
CA TYR A 459 17.48 12.25 8.68
C TYR A 459 18.10 12.42 10.08
N LYS A 460 19.32 11.96 10.25
CA LYS A 460 20.08 12.06 11.50
C LYS A 460 20.50 13.51 11.77
N LYS A 461 20.37 14.01 13.02
CA LYS A 461 20.60 15.42 13.38
C LYS A 461 21.97 15.97 13.03
N ASP A 462 23.01 15.14 13.10
CA ASP A 462 24.41 15.48 12.83
C ASP A 462 24.80 15.38 11.34
N LEU A 463 23.85 15.07 10.46
CA LEU A 463 24.09 14.93 9.02
C LEU A 463 24.48 16.27 8.39
N LYS A 464 25.55 16.28 7.61
CA LYS A 464 25.96 17.47 6.82
C LYS A 464 25.21 17.49 5.50
N LEU A 465 24.62 18.63 5.19
CA LEU A 465 23.93 18.83 3.90
C LEU A 465 24.96 19.35 2.87
N ASP A 466 25.76 18.45 2.32
CA ASP A 466 26.84 18.74 1.36
C ASP A 466 26.59 18.15 -0.04
N GLY A 467 25.39 17.57 -0.26
CA GLY A 467 25.02 16.95 -1.53
C GLY A 467 25.50 15.51 -1.70
N LYS A 468 26.08 14.89 -0.68
CA LYS A 468 26.65 13.53 -0.76
C LYS A 468 25.91 12.49 0.07
N ASN A 469 24.75 12.83 0.61
CA ASN A 469 24.01 11.88 1.44
C ASN A 469 23.16 10.96 0.58
N PRO A 470 23.21 9.64 0.79
CA PRO A 470 22.29 8.70 0.18
C PRO A 470 20.86 9.11 0.51
N THR A 471 20.05 9.36 -0.48
CA THR A 471 18.68 9.82 -0.27
C THR A 471 17.71 8.89 -0.96
N MET A 472 16.71 8.42 -0.20
CA MET A 472 15.58 7.65 -0.71
C MET A 472 14.38 8.58 -0.85
N LEU A 473 14.00 8.88 -2.08
CA LEU A 473 12.78 9.62 -2.42
C LEU A 473 11.68 8.60 -2.70
N TYR A 474 10.70 8.51 -1.80
CA TYR A 474 9.57 7.59 -1.91
C TYR A 474 8.31 8.32 -2.32
N GLY A 475 7.57 7.80 -3.32
CA GLY A 475 6.32 8.39 -3.75
C GLY A 475 5.26 7.37 -4.14
N TYR A 476 3.99 7.83 -4.19
CA TYR A 476 2.85 7.05 -4.66
C TYR A 476 2.02 7.84 -5.69
N GLY A 477 1.30 8.89 -5.30
CA GLY A 477 0.64 9.85 -6.19
C GLY A 477 -0.52 9.28 -7.01
N GLY A 478 -1.53 8.70 -6.37
CA GLY A 478 -2.71 8.19 -7.05
C GLY A 478 -3.75 7.58 -6.12
N PHE A 479 -4.90 7.24 -6.67
CA PHE A 479 -5.96 6.49 -6.00
C PHE A 479 -6.47 7.11 -4.69
N ASN A 480 -6.33 8.42 -4.54
CA ASN A 480 -6.71 9.10 -3.29
C ASN A 480 -5.98 8.56 -2.05
N VAL A 481 -4.82 7.91 -2.23
CA VAL A 481 -4.01 7.36 -1.13
C VAL A 481 -3.14 8.46 -0.55
N SER A 482 -3.30 8.71 0.74
CA SER A 482 -2.49 9.68 1.48
C SER A 482 -1.27 9.03 2.10
N LEU A 483 -0.08 9.61 1.87
CA LEU A 483 1.15 9.19 2.51
C LEU A 483 1.32 9.93 3.84
N THR A 484 0.87 9.31 4.91
CA THR A 484 1.01 9.86 6.27
C THR A 484 2.25 9.31 6.97
N PRO A 485 2.85 10.06 7.91
CA PRO A 485 4.05 9.62 8.64
C PRO A 485 3.84 8.29 9.35
N SER A 486 4.73 7.34 9.10
CA SER A 486 4.71 6.03 9.77
C SER A 486 6.12 5.52 10.06
N PHE A 487 6.28 4.80 11.16
CA PHE A 487 7.55 4.20 11.55
C PHE A 487 7.84 2.93 10.74
N SER A 488 9.08 2.77 10.32
CA SER A 488 9.54 1.58 9.61
C SER A 488 10.96 1.21 10.05
N ILE A 489 11.17 -0.05 10.43
CA ILE A 489 12.48 -0.60 10.76
C ILE A 489 13.46 -0.47 9.58
N ALA A 490 12.98 -0.70 8.36
CA ALA A 490 13.81 -0.54 7.17
C ALA A 490 14.30 0.91 7.00
N ASN A 491 13.44 1.90 7.28
CA ASN A 491 13.83 3.32 7.24
C ASN A 491 14.81 3.65 8.36
N VAL A 492 14.70 3.03 9.53
CA VAL A 492 15.68 3.20 10.62
C VAL A 492 17.06 2.72 10.16
N VAL A 493 17.17 1.51 9.59
CA VAL A 493 18.45 0.97 9.09
C VAL A 493 19.03 1.87 7.99
N TRP A 494 18.18 2.39 7.09
CA TRP A 494 18.58 3.36 6.06
C TRP A 494 19.20 4.62 6.68
N MET A 495 18.52 5.23 7.67
CA MET A 495 18.99 6.45 8.34
C MET A 495 20.21 6.21 9.23
N GLU A 496 20.34 5.05 9.89
CA GLU A 496 21.53 4.66 10.65
C GLU A 496 22.78 4.60 9.76
N ASN A 497 22.61 4.26 8.47
CA ASN A 497 23.67 4.26 7.48
C ASN A 497 23.89 5.62 6.78
N GLY A 498 23.43 6.72 7.40
CA GLY A 498 23.59 8.08 6.87
C GLY A 498 22.58 8.47 5.79
N GLY A 499 21.55 7.66 5.61
CA GLY A 499 20.51 7.92 4.62
C GLY A 499 19.54 9.04 5.00
N VAL A 500 19.07 9.77 4.02
CA VAL A 500 17.95 10.71 4.08
C VAL A 500 16.71 10.02 3.53
N LEU A 501 15.58 10.16 4.22
CA LEU A 501 14.26 9.74 3.73
C LEU A 501 13.45 10.98 3.35
N ALA A 502 12.94 11.03 2.12
CA ALA A 502 12.09 12.10 1.64
C ALA A 502 10.78 11.52 1.09
N VAL A 503 9.65 12.02 1.58
CA VAL A 503 8.32 11.54 1.20
C VAL A 503 7.42 12.75 0.86
N PRO A 504 7.26 13.08 -0.43
CA PRO A 504 6.33 14.12 -0.87
C PRO A 504 4.89 13.60 -0.91
N ASN A 505 3.96 14.50 -0.63
CA ASN A 505 2.52 14.28 -0.74
C ASN A 505 2.04 14.75 -2.12
N LEU A 506 2.21 13.90 -3.12
CA LEU A 506 1.98 14.22 -4.53
C LEU A 506 0.49 14.36 -4.85
N ARG A 507 0.15 15.20 -5.84
CA ARG A 507 -1.19 15.19 -6.44
C ARG A 507 -1.58 13.80 -6.91
N GLY A 508 -2.87 13.50 -6.97
CA GLY A 508 -3.38 12.13 -7.14
C GLY A 508 -3.59 11.39 -5.82
N GLY A 509 -2.89 11.79 -4.75
CA GLY A 509 -3.17 11.37 -3.37
C GLY A 509 -4.39 12.05 -2.77
N GLY A 510 -4.68 11.74 -1.51
CA GLY A 510 -5.87 12.21 -0.79
C GLY A 510 -5.62 13.30 0.24
N GLU A 511 -4.40 13.81 0.37
CA GLU A 511 -3.97 14.65 1.49
C GLU A 511 -4.75 15.97 1.59
N TYR A 512 -5.20 16.49 0.45
CA TYR A 512 -6.03 17.71 0.37
C TYR A 512 -7.38 17.44 -0.33
N GLY A 513 -7.91 16.22 -0.18
CA GLY A 513 -9.24 15.82 -0.62
C GLY A 513 -9.37 15.59 -2.13
N LYS A 514 -10.64 15.62 -2.60
CA LYS A 514 -10.98 15.24 -3.97
C LYS A 514 -10.28 16.08 -5.04
N LYS A 515 -10.13 17.38 -4.80
CA LYS A 515 -9.46 18.28 -5.77
C LYS A 515 -7.99 17.91 -5.97
N TRP A 516 -7.32 17.48 -4.91
CA TRP A 516 -5.94 17.02 -4.95
C TRP A 516 -5.81 15.68 -5.68
N HIS A 517 -6.74 14.77 -5.44
CA HIS A 517 -6.84 13.50 -6.15
C HIS A 517 -7.06 13.72 -7.65
N ASP A 518 -8.09 14.48 -8.02
CA ASP A 518 -8.44 14.72 -9.41
C ASP A 518 -7.33 15.40 -10.22
N ALA A 519 -6.54 16.27 -9.56
CA ALA A 519 -5.39 16.95 -10.18
C ALA A 519 -4.23 16.01 -10.58
N GLY A 520 -4.32 14.73 -10.23
CA GLY A 520 -3.36 13.69 -10.62
C GLY A 520 -4.00 12.51 -11.38
N THR A 521 -5.20 12.69 -11.97
CA THR A 521 -5.93 11.63 -12.68
C THR A 521 -6.02 11.89 -14.18
N LYS A 522 -6.18 10.83 -14.98
CA LYS A 522 -6.43 10.89 -16.44
C LYS A 522 -5.48 11.86 -17.16
N MET A 523 -6.03 12.84 -17.89
CA MET A 523 -5.26 13.85 -18.64
C MET A 523 -4.41 14.78 -17.74
N GLN A 524 -4.51 14.68 -16.42
CA GLN A 524 -3.70 15.41 -15.44
C GLN A 524 -2.63 14.52 -14.78
N LYS A 525 -2.49 13.27 -15.19
CA LYS A 525 -1.54 12.32 -14.57
C LYS A 525 -0.09 12.80 -14.62
N GLN A 526 0.32 13.56 -15.63
CA GLN A 526 1.65 14.13 -15.74
C GLN A 526 2.00 15.06 -14.56
N ASN A 527 1.02 15.71 -13.94
CA ASN A 527 1.25 16.52 -12.74
C ASN A 527 1.91 15.74 -11.60
N VAL A 528 1.57 14.45 -11.46
CA VAL A 528 2.14 13.56 -10.45
C VAL A 528 3.63 13.34 -10.68
N PHE A 529 4.01 13.11 -11.94
CA PHE A 529 5.40 12.93 -12.34
C PHE A 529 6.19 14.23 -12.21
N ASP A 530 5.61 15.35 -12.62
CA ASP A 530 6.21 16.69 -12.48
C ASP A 530 6.42 17.05 -11.00
N ASP A 531 5.46 16.73 -10.11
CA ASP A 531 5.61 16.91 -8.66
C ASP A 531 6.79 16.11 -8.10
N PHE A 532 6.96 14.86 -8.56
CA PHE A 532 8.03 13.97 -8.09
C PHE A 532 9.40 14.38 -8.64
N ILE A 533 9.46 14.81 -9.90
CA ILE A 533 10.66 15.38 -10.51
C ILE A 533 11.10 16.64 -9.74
N ALA A 534 10.15 17.54 -9.45
CA ALA A 534 10.44 18.76 -8.69
C ALA A 534 10.90 18.47 -7.26
N ALA A 535 10.42 17.38 -6.63
CA ALA A 535 10.93 16.92 -5.34
C ALA A 535 12.41 16.53 -5.41
N ALA A 536 12.79 15.76 -6.44
CA ALA A 536 14.17 15.37 -6.68
C ALA A 536 15.07 16.61 -6.92
N GLU A 537 14.63 17.53 -7.76
CA GLU A 537 15.34 18.78 -8.05
C GLU A 537 15.51 19.66 -6.79
N TYR A 538 14.47 19.75 -5.95
CA TYR A 538 14.54 20.44 -4.66
C TYR A 538 15.60 19.83 -3.74
N LEU A 539 15.60 18.51 -3.58
CA LEU A 539 16.56 17.81 -2.71
C LEU A 539 18.01 18.01 -3.15
N ILE A 540 18.25 18.04 -4.47
CA ILE A 540 19.56 18.31 -5.05
C ILE A 540 19.96 19.77 -4.83
N LYS A 541 19.07 20.72 -5.13
CA LYS A 541 19.31 22.15 -4.98
C LYS A 541 19.64 22.54 -3.53
N GLU A 542 18.89 21.98 -2.57
CA GLU A 542 19.06 22.24 -1.14
C GLU A 542 20.19 21.38 -0.51
N LYS A 543 20.97 20.67 -1.33
CA LYS A 543 22.15 19.87 -0.94
C LYS A 543 21.83 18.73 0.07
N TYR A 544 20.61 18.24 0.11
CA TYR A 544 20.33 16.99 0.80
C TYR A 544 21.07 15.85 0.10
N THR A 545 21.16 15.89 -1.21
CA THR A 545 21.74 14.86 -2.07
C THR A 545 22.25 15.46 -3.39
N SER A 546 22.75 14.60 -4.28
CA SER A 546 22.95 14.89 -5.71
C SER A 546 22.41 13.73 -6.55
N SER A 547 22.39 13.84 -7.87
CA SER A 547 21.98 12.73 -8.75
C SER A 547 22.76 11.44 -8.49
N ASP A 548 24.04 11.52 -8.10
CA ASP A 548 24.88 10.36 -7.77
C ASP A 548 24.47 9.64 -6.48
N TYR A 549 23.72 10.32 -5.60
CA TYR A 549 23.30 9.81 -4.30
C TYR A 549 21.77 9.79 -4.10
N LEU A 550 21.00 10.01 -5.16
CA LEU A 550 19.54 9.94 -5.14
C LEU A 550 19.06 8.59 -5.64
N ALA A 551 18.19 7.95 -4.85
CA ALA A 551 17.39 6.81 -5.27
C ALA A 551 15.89 7.18 -5.23
N ILE A 552 15.14 6.71 -6.23
CA ILE A 552 13.68 6.82 -6.27
C ILE A 552 13.04 5.45 -6.06
N LYS A 553 11.98 5.41 -5.25
CA LYS A 553 11.28 4.18 -4.86
C LYS A 553 9.78 4.39 -4.86
N GLY A 554 9.03 3.40 -5.32
CA GLY A 554 7.56 3.38 -5.24
C GLY A 554 7.00 2.03 -5.60
N GLY A 555 5.85 1.70 -5.00
CA GLY A 555 5.16 0.43 -5.24
C GLY A 555 3.81 0.61 -5.92
N SER A 556 3.37 -0.37 -6.73
CA SER A 556 2.07 -0.36 -7.40
C SER A 556 1.91 0.87 -8.32
N ASN A 557 0.95 1.75 -8.10
CA ASN A 557 0.92 3.06 -8.76
C ASN A 557 2.22 3.87 -8.53
N GLY A 558 2.87 3.72 -7.37
CA GLY A 558 4.21 4.27 -7.12
C GLY A 558 5.30 3.62 -7.99
N GLY A 559 5.13 2.37 -8.41
CA GLY A 559 6.01 1.72 -9.39
C GLY A 559 5.87 2.34 -10.79
N LEU A 560 4.66 2.70 -11.20
CA LEU A 560 4.42 3.53 -12.39
C LEU A 560 5.13 4.88 -12.24
N LEU A 561 4.98 5.55 -11.10
CA LEU A 561 5.63 6.83 -10.81
C LEU A 561 7.16 6.73 -11.03
N VAL A 562 7.80 5.71 -10.47
CA VAL A 562 9.23 5.46 -10.64
C VAL A 562 9.58 5.20 -12.10
N GLY A 563 8.84 4.29 -12.77
CA GLY A 563 9.07 3.96 -14.18
C GLY A 563 8.94 5.16 -15.11
N ALA A 564 7.88 5.97 -14.94
CA ALA A 564 7.66 7.18 -15.72
C ALA A 564 8.71 8.26 -15.43
N THR A 565 9.10 8.45 -14.18
CA THR A 565 10.11 9.44 -13.79
C THR A 565 11.49 9.08 -14.36
N MET A 566 11.94 7.83 -14.22
CA MET A 566 13.25 7.43 -14.71
C MET A 566 13.36 7.40 -16.25
N THR A 567 12.23 7.19 -16.96
CA THR A 567 12.23 7.26 -18.43
C THR A 567 12.17 8.69 -18.95
N GLN A 568 11.57 9.63 -18.21
CA GLN A 568 11.51 11.05 -18.56
C GLN A 568 12.78 11.81 -18.16
N ARG A 569 13.36 11.51 -16.99
CA ARG A 569 14.51 12.21 -16.39
C ARG A 569 15.52 11.24 -15.80
N PRO A 570 16.17 10.41 -16.63
CA PRO A 570 17.19 9.44 -16.17
C PRO A 570 18.42 10.10 -15.52
N ASP A 571 18.63 11.37 -15.76
CA ASP A 571 19.73 12.20 -15.23
C ASP A 571 19.60 12.55 -13.74
N LEU A 572 18.38 12.45 -13.16
CA LEU A 572 18.12 12.94 -11.80
C LEU A 572 18.51 11.97 -10.69
N MET A 573 18.63 10.68 -10.98
CA MET A 573 18.84 9.68 -9.94
C MET A 573 19.90 8.65 -10.33
N LYS A 574 20.58 8.12 -9.33
CA LYS A 574 21.54 7.02 -9.48
C LYS A 574 20.88 5.65 -9.46
N VAL A 575 19.79 5.51 -8.70
CA VAL A 575 19.11 4.23 -8.51
C VAL A 575 17.59 4.40 -8.65
N ALA A 576 16.94 3.43 -9.30
CA ALA A 576 15.49 3.35 -9.43
C ALA A 576 14.98 1.98 -8.98
N LEU A 577 13.93 1.99 -8.13
CA LEU A 577 13.29 0.82 -7.52
C LEU A 577 11.79 0.81 -7.82
N PRO A 578 11.35 0.46 -9.03
CA PRO A 578 9.93 0.25 -9.33
C PRO A 578 9.49 -1.11 -8.81
N ILE A 579 8.53 -1.11 -7.86
CA ILE A 579 8.06 -2.29 -7.14
C ILE A 579 6.62 -2.58 -7.55
N VAL A 580 6.31 -3.80 -8.00
CA VAL A 580 4.97 -4.27 -8.43
C VAL A 580 4.23 -3.22 -9.27
N GLY A 581 4.94 -2.58 -10.20
CA GLY A 581 4.50 -1.38 -10.89
C GLY A 581 3.54 -1.64 -12.05
N VAL A 582 2.59 -0.71 -12.26
CA VAL A 582 1.76 -0.68 -13.48
C VAL A 582 2.58 -0.05 -14.60
N LEU A 583 3.38 -0.85 -15.32
CA LEU A 583 4.43 -0.35 -16.21
C LEU A 583 4.07 -0.41 -17.70
N ASP A 584 3.07 -1.22 -18.08
CA ASP A 584 2.44 -1.24 -19.39
C ASP A 584 1.06 -0.59 -19.31
N MET A 585 1.02 0.71 -19.53
CA MET A 585 -0.21 1.48 -19.35
C MET A 585 -1.21 1.31 -20.50
N LEU A 586 -0.79 0.79 -21.64
CA LEU A 586 -1.71 0.53 -22.74
C LEU A 586 -2.57 -0.72 -22.51
N ARG A 587 -2.09 -1.65 -21.67
CA ARG A 587 -2.74 -2.95 -21.47
C ARG A 587 -3.24 -3.22 -20.05
N TYR A 588 -2.95 -2.38 -19.08
CA TYR A 588 -3.27 -2.65 -17.65
C TYR A 588 -4.74 -3.03 -17.44
N HIS A 589 -5.66 -2.43 -18.19
CA HIS A 589 -7.11 -2.64 -18.07
C HIS A 589 -7.60 -3.97 -18.65
N THR A 590 -6.73 -4.72 -19.32
CA THR A 590 -7.05 -6.05 -19.88
C THR A 590 -6.79 -7.18 -18.89
N PHE A 591 -6.11 -6.91 -17.78
CA PHE A 591 -5.74 -7.89 -16.77
C PHE A 591 -6.58 -7.75 -15.49
N THR A 592 -6.91 -8.87 -14.87
CA THR A 592 -7.53 -8.98 -13.54
C THR A 592 -8.59 -7.88 -13.28
N ALA A 593 -8.43 -7.09 -12.23
CA ALA A 593 -9.29 -5.97 -11.88
C ALA A 593 -8.84 -4.61 -12.46
N GLY A 594 -7.84 -4.60 -13.37
CA GLY A 594 -7.23 -3.38 -13.89
C GLY A 594 -8.21 -2.40 -14.54
N ALA A 595 -9.26 -2.90 -15.20
CA ALA A 595 -10.31 -2.05 -15.76
C ALA A 595 -10.98 -1.13 -14.71
N GLY A 596 -10.95 -1.52 -13.43
CA GLY A 596 -11.46 -0.71 -12.33
C GLY A 596 -10.61 0.51 -12.00
N TRP A 597 -9.40 0.64 -12.55
CA TRP A 597 -8.50 1.77 -12.28
C TRP A 597 -8.66 2.93 -13.27
N ALA A 598 -9.64 2.82 -14.18
CA ALA A 598 -9.85 3.80 -15.24
C ALA A 598 -10.22 5.21 -14.75
N TYR A 599 -10.73 5.36 -13.51
CA TYR A 599 -10.94 6.68 -12.92
C TYR A 599 -9.62 7.44 -12.77
N ASP A 600 -8.57 6.75 -12.32
CA ASP A 600 -7.25 7.36 -12.12
C ASP A 600 -6.45 7.49 -13.43
N TYR A 601 -6.56 6.54 -14.35
CA TYR A 601 -5.69 6.47 -15.51
C TYR A 601 -6.34 6.81 -16.85
N GLY A 602 -7.66 6.60 -17.01
CA GLY A 602 -8.27 6.42 -18.33
C GLY A 602 -7.82 5.10 -18.96
N THR A 603 -8.27 4.79 -20.18
CA THR A 603 -7.82 3.59 -20.90
C THR A 603 -7.35 3.91 -22.31
N SER A 604 -6.44 3.08 -22.84
CA SER A 604 -5.93 3.19 -24.21
C SER A 604 -7.02 2.96 -25.29
N GLU A 605 -8.19 2.48 -24.91
CA GLU A 605 -9.33 2.19 -25.80
C GLU A 605 -10.43 3.26 -25.71
N GLU A 606 -10.36 4.19 -24.75
CA GLU A 606 -11.40 5.20 -24.48
C GLU A 606 -11.51 6.24 -25.60
N SER A 607 -10.37 6.75 -26.07
CA SER A 607 -10.27 7.69 -27.18
C SER A 607 -8.86 7.74 -27.73
N LYS A 608 -8.68 8.25 -28.95
CA LYS A 608 -7.37 8.47 -29.55
C LYS A 608 -6.52 9.42 -28.72
N GLU A 609 -7.10 10.48 -28.18
CA GLU A 609 -6.43 11.46 -27.32
C GLU A 609 -5.92 10.80 -26.03
N MET A 610 -6.76 10.00 -25.38
CA MET A 610 -6.36 9.28 -24.16
C MET A 610 -5.27 8.24 -24.45
N PHE A 611 -5.37 7.51 -25.55
CA PHE A 611 -4.32 6.58 -26.00
C PHE A 611 -2.98 7.29 -26.18
N GLU A 612 -2.95 8.40 -26.91
CA GLU A 612 -1.73 9.16 -27.15
C GLU A 612 -1.13 9.70 -25.84
N TYR A 613 -1.99 10.19 -24.95
CA TYR A 613 -1.59 10.69 -23.63
C TYR A 613 -0.99 9.59 -22.76
N ILE A 614 -1.67 8.45 -22.62
CA ILE A 614 -1.19 7.32 -21.83
C ILE A 614 0.12 6.76 -22.40
N LYS A 615 0.21 6.62 -23.72
CA LYS A 615 1.41 6.15 -24.41
C LYS A 615 2.61 7.03 -24.11
N ALA A 616 2.41 8.35 -24.02
CA ALA A 616 3.48 9.31 -23.79
C ALA A 616 4.22 9.13 -22.45
N TYR A 617 3.58 8.57 -21.43
CA TYR A 617 4.22 8.29 -20.14
C TYR A 617 4.34 6.80 -19.78
N SER A 618 3.78 5.89 -20.57
CA SER A 618 3.82 4.45 -20.31
C SER A 618 5.26 3.94 -20.25
N PRO A 619 5.77 3.44 -19.11
CA PRO A 619 7.19 3.11 -18.96
C PRO A 619 7.72 2.14 -20.00
N VAL A 620 7.03 1.02 -20.24
CA VAL A 620 7.43 0.01 -21.25
C VAL A 620 7.63 0.62 -22.64
N HIS A 621 6.78 1.59 -23.02
CA HIS A 621 6.79 2.19 -24.35
C HIS A 621 7.77 3.38 -24.49
N ASN A 622 8.36 3.85 -23.38
CA ASN A 622 9.24 5.02 -23.37
C ASN A 622 10.70 4.70 -23.01
N VAL A 623 11.08 3.44 -22.95
CA VAL A 623 12.48 3.04 -22.89
C VAL A 623 13.13 3.29 -24.25
N LYS A 624 14.09 4.22 -24.30
CA LYS A 624 14.79 4.66 -25.53
C LYS A 624 16.12 3.94 -25.67
N LYS A 625 16.38 3.43 -26.88
CA LYS A 625 17.67 2.82 -27.20
C LYS A 625 18.79 3.88 -27.13
N GLY A 626 19.91 3.51 -26.54
CA GLY A 626 21.06 4.41 -26.45
C GLY A 626 21.00 5.40 -25.27
N THR A 627 20.07 5.23 -24.36
CA THR A 627 19.97 6.04 -23.13
C THR A 627 20.67 5.32 -21.98
N GLU A 628 21.45 6.03 -21.20
CA GLU A 628 21.98 5.55 -19.93
C GLU A 628 20.94 5.77 -18.84
N TYR A 629 20.30 4.67 -18.39
CA TYR A 629 19.34 4.69 -17.29
C TYR A 629 20.05 4.50 -15.95
N PRO A 630 19.44 4.92 -14.81
CA PRO A 630 19.97 4.64 -13.48
C PRO A 630 20.11 3.14 -13.23
N ALA A 631 20.94 2.76 -12.28
CA ALA A 631 20.96 1.40 -11.78
C ALA A 631 19.54 1.02 -11.33
N THR A 632 18.95 0.03 -11.96
CA THR A 632 17.53 -0.30 -11.79
C THR A 632 17.37 -1.71 -11.26
N MET A 633 16.59 -1.88 -10.19
CA MET A 633 16.11 -3.19 -9.74
C MET A 633 14.59 -3.17 -9.75
N VAL A 634 14.01 -3.76 -10.79
CA VAL A 634 12.57 -3.98 -10.90
C VAL A 634 12.18 -5.09 -9.93
N MET A 635 11.08 -4.94 -9.21
CA MET A 635 10.66 -5.93 -8.20
C MET A 635 9.20 -6.32 -8.40
N THR A 636 8.90 -7.63 -8.29
CA THR A 636 7.53 -8.15 -8.41
C THR A 636 7.40 -9.52 -7.73
N GLY A 637 6.16 -10.00 -7.56
CA GLY A 637 5.85 -11.38 -7.19
C GLY A 637 5.31 -12.14 -8.40
N ASP A 638 5.64 -13.42 -8.52
CA ASP A 638 5.20 -14.25 -9.66
C ASP A 638 3.72 -14.65 -9.61
N HIS A 639 3.07 -14.47 -8.45
CA HIS A 639 1.65 -14.72 -8.21
C HIS A 639 0.87 -13.41 -7.95
N ASP A 640 1.40 -12.25 -8.38
CA ASP A 640 0.69 -10.97 -8.26
C ASP A 640 -0.50 -10.93 -9.23
N ASP A 641 -1.69 -11.19 -8.69
CA ASP A 641 -2.96 -11.15 -9.42
C ASP A 641 -3.72 -9.81 -9.26
N ARG A 642 -3.04 -8.80 -8.70
CA ARG A 642 -3.50 -7.40 -8.67
C ARG A 642 -2.85 -6.59 -9.79
N VAL A 643 -1.53 -6.51 -9.78
CA VAL A 643 -0.72 -5.93 -10.86
C VAL A 643 0.13 -7.04 -11.46
N VAL A 644 -0.35 -7.63 -12.54
CA VAL A 644 0.27 -8.84 -13.11
C VAL A 644 1.76 -8.68 -13.35
N PRO A 645 2.59 -9.72 -13.08
CA PRO A 645 4.05 -9.63 -13.17
C PRO A 645 4.54 -9.24 -14.57
N ALA A 646 3.74 -9.49 -15.61
CA ALA A 646 4.03 -9.13 -16.99
C ALA A 646 4.43 -7.66 -17.17
N HIS A 647 3.85 -6.73 -16.40
CA HIS A 647 4.26 -5.33 -16.39
C HIS A 647 5.74 -5.18 -16.08
N SER A 648 6.18 -5.81 -15.00
CA SER A 648 7.57 -5.78 -14.53
C SER A 648 8.49 -6.56 -15.45
N PHE A 649 8.04 -7.72 -15.97
CA PHE A 649 8.81 -8.56 -16.89
C PHE A 649 9.13 -7.83 -18.18
N LYS A 650 8.11 -7.25 -18.84
CA LYS A 650 8.29 -6.51 -20.09
C LYS A 650 9.16 -5.26 -19.90
N PHE A 651 8.98 -4.54 -18.79
CA PHE A 651 9.80 -3.35 -18.52
C PHE A 651 11.27 -3.70 -18.29
N ALA A 652 11.57 -4.77 -17.53
CA ALA A 652 12.93 -5.23 -17.34
C ALA A 652 13.57 -5.69 -18.66
N ALA A 653 12.83 -6.43 -19.50
CA ALA A 653 13.29 -6.86 -20.82
C ALA A 653 13.60 -5.68 -21.75
N GLU A 654 12.73 -4.67 -21.79
CA GLU A 654 12.94 -3.45 -22.57
C GLU A 654 14.17 -2.66 -22.10
N LEU A 655 14.36 -2.55 -20.78
CA LEU A 655 15.54 -1.87 -20.23
C LEU A 655 16.83 -2.63 -20.56
N GLN A 656 16.87 -3.95 -20.39
CA GLN A 656 18.04 -4.78 -20.69
C GLN A 656 18.42 -4.75 -22.16
N ASP A 657 17.44 -4.63 -23.07
CA ASP A 657 17.66 -4.54 -24.50
C ASP A 657 18.19 -3.17 -24.98
N LYS A 658 17.72 -2.09 -24.34
CA LYS A 658 17.88 -0.72 -24.88
C LYS A 658 18.87 0.15 -24.13
N GLN A 659 19.15 -0.18 -22.86
CA GLN A 659 20.09 0.60 -22.04
C GLN A 659 21.49 0.60 -22.61
N THR A 660 22.19 1.72 -22.45
CA THR A 660 23.64 1.84 -22.66
C THR A 660 24.34 2.15 -21.34
N GLY A 661 25.65 1.90 -21.29
CA GLY A 661 26.43 2.13 -20.08
C GLY A 661 26.52 0.89 -19.19
N ASN A 662 27.06 1.07 -17.97
CA ASN A 662 27.41 -0.03 -17.07
C ASN A 662 26.48 -0.14 -15.84
N ASN A 663 25.41 0.67 -15.76
CA ASN A 663 24.48 0.60 -14.67
C ASN A 663 23.66 -0.71 -14.75
N PRO A 664 23.56 -1.50 -13.66
CA PRO A 664 22.82 -2.77 -13.70
C PRO A 664 21.32 -2.54 -13.90
N THR A 665 20.72 -3.39 -14.73
CA THR A 665 19.27 -3.52 -14.89
C THR A 665 18.88 -4.92 -14.47
N LEU A 666 18.39 -5.05 -13.26
CA LEU A 666 18.04 -6.32 -12.64
C LEU A 666 16.53 -6.40 -12.40
N ILE A 667 16.04 -7.62 -12.32
CA ILE A 667 14.69 -7.87 -11.83
C ILE A 667 14.74 -8.91 -10.71
N ARG A 668 14.12 -8.59 -9.57
CA ARG A 668 13.95 -9.49 -8.43
C ARG A 668 12.51 -9.95 -8.37
N ILE A 669 12.30 -11.25 -8.51
CA ILE A 669 10.97 -11.86 -8.59
C ILE A 669 10.80 -12.78 -7.38
N ASP A 670 9.91 -12.41 -6.46
CA ASP A 670 9.55 -13.27 -5.34
C ASP A 670 8.68 -14.42 -5.86
N ILE A 671 9.07 -15.64 -5.51
CA ILE A 671 8.36 -16.86 -5.92
C ILE A 671 7.25 -17.18 -4.92
N ASN A 672 6.08 -17.61 -5.41
CA ASN A 672 4.87 -17.81 -4.61
C ASN A 672 4.51 -16.56 -3.79
N ALA A 673 4.59 -15.39 -4.40
CA ALA A 673 4.31 -14.11 -3.77
C ALA A 673 3.39 -13.25 -4.63
N GLY A 674 2.41 -12.62 -3.99
CA GLY A 674 1.45 -11.70 -4.61
C GLY A 674 1.88 -10.23 -4.51
N HIS A 675 0.89 -9.32 -4.43
CA HIS A 675 1.11 -7.86 -4.42
C HIS A 675 1.74 -7.31 -3.12
N GLY A 676 2.09 -8.17 -2.18
CA GLY A 676 2.76 -7.82 -0.91
C GLY A 676 1.91 -8.06 0.34
N ALA A 677 0.60 -8.24 0.22
CA ALA A 677 -0.25 -8.64 1.34
C ALA A 677 0.13 -10.04 1.86
N GLY A 678 0.16 -10.21 3.20
CA GLY A 678 0.47 -11.50 3.81
C GLY A 678 1.92 -11.96 3.71
N LYS A 679 2.84 -11.11 3.22
CA LYS A 679 4.28 -11.42 3.15
C LYS A 679 4.83 -11.74 4.54
N SER A 680 5.62 -12.82 4.65
CA SER A 680 6.25 -13.21 5.91
C SER A 680 7.28 -12.17 6.40
N VAL A 681 7.55 -12.14 7.71
CA VAL A 681 8.58 -11.26 8.29
C VAL A 681 9.94 -11.51 7.64
N ALA A 682 10.33 -12.77 7.46
CA ALA A 682 11.60 -13.12 6.82
C ALA A 682 11.70 -12.59 5.38
N ALA A 683 10.63 -12.75 4.57
CA ALA A 683 10.59 -12.24 3.19
C ALA A 683 10.62 -10.72 3.15
N THR A 684 9.92 -10.05 4.08
CA THR A 684 9.92 -8.57 4.20
C THR A 684 11.31 -8.03 4.56
N ILE A 685 12.00 -8.66 5.50
CA ILE A 685 13.37 -8.28 5.86
C ILE A 685 14.29 -8.48 4.67
N GLN A 686 14.24 -9.63 4.00
CA GLN A 686 15.11 -9.93 2.87
C GLN A 686 14.93 -8.95 1.71
N GLU A 687 13.69 -8.60 1.38
CA GLU A 687 13.37 -7.62 0.34
C GLU A 687 13.96 -6.23 0.66
N ASN A 688 13.79 -5.76 1.90
CA ASN A 688 14.33 -4.47 2.31
C ASN A 688 15.86 -4.46 2.37
N VAL A 689 16.49 -5.57 2.77
CA VAL A 689 17.95 -5.75 2.70
C VAL A 689 18.42 -5.63 1.25
N ASP A 690 17.82 -6.38 0.34
CA ASP A 690 18.20 -6.39 -1.08
C ASP A 690 18.08 -4.99 -1.71
N MET A 691 17.00 -4.25 -1.40
CA MET A 691 16.83 -2.86 -1.85
C MET A 691 17.93 -1.93 -1.32
N GLN A 692 18.21 -1.98 -0.03
CA GLN A 692 19.18 -1.06 0.58
C GLN A 692 20.61 -1.34 0.12
N VAL A 693 21.01 -2.62 0.06
CA VAL A 693 22.36 -2.97 -0.38
C VAL A 693 22.57 -2.66 -1.85
N PHE A 694 21.59 -2.94 -2.72
CA PHE A 694 21.63 -2.55 -4.11
C PHE A 694 21.77 -1.04 -4.28
N THR A 695 21.01 -0.28 -3.52
CA THR A 695 21.01 1.19 -3.57
C THR A 695 22.36 1.76 -3.16
N LEU A 696 22.86 1.42 -1.97
CA LEU A 696 24.11 1.94 -1.43
C LEU A 696 25.31 1.55 -2.32
N PHE A 697 25.35 0.30 -2.78
CA PHE A 697 26.44 -0.20 -3.60
C PHE A 697 26.52 0.53 -4.95
N ASN A 698 25.40 0.76 -5.61
CA ASN A 698 25.37 1.48 -6.90
C ASN A 698 25.56 3.00 -6.75
N MET A 699 25.44 3.55 -5.55
CA MET A 699 25.90 4.91 -5.20
C MET A 699 27.41 4.97 -4.93
N GLY A 700 28.15 3.86 -5.07
CA GLY A 700 29.58 3.81 -4.82
C GLY A 700 29.98 3.71 -3.35
N ILE A 701 29.04 3.40 -2.47
CA ILE A 701 29.30 3.22 -1.03
C ILE A 701 29.79 1.78 -0.82
N MET A 702 31.10 1.63 -0.65
CA MET A 702 31.75 0.32 -0.52
C MET A 702 31.87 -0.15 0.94
N THR A 703 31.76 0.76 1.90
CA THR A 703 31.82 0.49 3.34
C THR A 703 30.75 1.30 4.04
N LEU A 704 30.09 0.68 5.02
CA LEU A 704 29.07 1.39 5.79
C LEU A 704 29.68 2.44 6.73
N PRO A 705 29.06 3.61 6.91
CA PRO A 705 29.61 4.72 7.69
C PRO A 705 29.96 4.34 9.14
N ASN A 706 29.24 3.40 9.70
CA ASN A 706 29.39 3.03 11.11
C ASN A 706 30.38 1.90 11.38
N GLY A 707 31.11 1.39 10.41
CA GLY A 707 32.26 0.45 10.54
C GLY A 707 32.15 -0.72 11.53
N LYS A 708 31.10 -0.74 12.35
CA LYS A 708 30.75 -1.70 13.39
C LYS A 708 29.23 -1.85 13.40
N MET A 709 28.74 -2.77 12.64
CA MET A 709 27.45 -3.37 12.92
C MET A 709 27.61 -4.84 13.24
#